data_1a8ca47ffe3383cc22c64f1fef904d41
#
_entry.id   1a8ca47ffe3383cc22c64f1fef904d41
#
_cell.length_a   1.000
_cell.length_b   1.000
_cell.length_c   1.000
_cell.angle_alpha   90.00
_cell.angle_beta   90.00
_cell.angle_gamma   90.00
#
_symmetry.space_group_name_H-M   'P 1'
#
loop_
_entity.id
_entity.type
_entity.pdbx_description
1 polymer ?
#
loop_
_entity_poly.entity_id
_entity_poly.type
_entity_poly.pdbx_seq_one_letter_code
_entity_poly.pdbx_strand_id
1 'polypeptide(L)'
;MNMNIGMKIRKHWIKFVGILVICFGVMGFNITPDIIVKGAPWYDVRGYSSLSSALTAIGASNKTLLVVGNVSVSSDVEIGSNVHVWFLGGGKFTVASGKTLTLLGPITAGNHLIFVGPGTVVPPKQALAVEWFGGLDEVVSILGATKAEVEISSDLVVANNISLLDSINMRIRGGGTITINAGKELVIDGYFSAPNNQVFYGDGAVSLSARQPLQANWWPSFAKALDDIDTDVRVLEISSTQGISGNVEVPSNVILKFTSGGMLDVSGGVSVAIAGPVEAGSYQIFDGAGSVTFSNGAKIRSSWFNNLTQALGTLSGIKAKCIIDKAESLSGAILLDENTCIESEKNSVISLVMGSLTLGCYSAGPYQTFSGNGVQFARADAANPVYPEWWGAVGDGTTDNTTYMAQALASIPEGGRILFSGGVYLTNGMVVVYDKTHIEIANAATIRSTGVVPEPYALIYTGMSDTLINGGGTLDGNSTATDLRMNGVRIMCDTQSTYNNRVDNIRIKNITANRPEGGGISGGDGVYVGGSGSNYNYGVRLSNLHIQTVGRNGISIINASGAIIADNFIQDWHQTGIDFEPSSEQRANNCTVSGNSIISGDTYSNLYCFDVRGAGSVWSGNSCVGATSHAVKIVSNTEGIQFVGNYIDGGLVGLLLQGTDGNSKYNNISNNIIKNSSNSCVRWDGAQQIAMSNNTLIDCGYTFMDLNNHEGYNSVHNNVFINTGVTSRYAISAESVSGYNVFGPQTYIGTFTGRIIKHSATDTVIDNPTHLSFTSDSSIDAGFSGSSVTNTDASGTITLTLPRPALYGFNLLVGQQANYDIRLDPADDEQIYFAAADGTRTVCGAGKYLTIRGTAASAIGELRYSRPGLWIWHSISTCVYCACQP
;
A
#
# COMPACT_ATOMS: atom_id res chain seq x y z
N MET A 1 -40.36 -5.62 -49.85
CA MET A 1 -40.97 -6.25 -51.05
C MET A 1 -41.00 -7.74 -50.72
N ASN A 2 -42.23 -8.33 -50.78
CA ASN A 2 -42.56 -9.74 -50.55
C ASN A 2 -42.28 -10.32 -49.14
N MET A 3 -43.25 -10.54 -48.34
CA MET A 3 -44.24 -11.61 -48.36
C MET A 3 -45.27 -11.37 -47.24
N ASN A 4 -46.49 -11.14 -47.57
CA ASN A 4 -47.58 -11.14 -46.58
C ASN A 4 -48.90 -11.54 -47.28
N ILE A 5 -49.02 -12.80 -47.66
CA ILE A 5 -50.24 -13.38 -48.25
C ILE A 5 -50.57 -14.75 -47.56
N GLY A 6 -50.42 -14.83 -46.29
CA GLY A 6 -50.71 -16.11 -45.59
C GLY A 6 -51.66 -16.03 -44.38
N MET A 7 -52.11 -14.85 -44.00
CA MET A 7 -52.80 -14.66 -42.75
C MET A 7 -54.21 -14.08 -42.82
N LYS A 8 -54.82 -13.96 -43.98
CA LYS A 8 -56.18 -13.36 -44.12
C LYS A 8 -57.33 -14.35 -44.23
N ILE A 9 -57.06 -15.66 -44.34
CA ILE A 9 -58.17 -16.62 -44.57
C ILE A 9 -58.66 -17.25 -43.23
N ARG A 10 -57.85 -17.23 -42.14
CA ARG A 10 -58.29 -17.82 -40.82
C ARG A 10 -59.13 -16.88 -39.96
N LYS A 11 -59.17 -15.58 -40.20
CA LYS A 11 -59.92 -14.60 -39.39
C LYS A 11 -61.43 -14.48 -39.77
N HIS A 12 -61.84 -14.93 -40.94
CA HIS A 12 -63.24 -14.84 -41.34
C HIS A 12 -64.11 -16.03 -40.89
N TRP A 13 -63.54 -17.20 -40.69
CA TRP A 13 -64.33 -18.33 -40.20
C TRP A 13 -64.65 -18.24 -38.66
N ILE A 14 -63.81 -17.66 -37.90
CA ILE A 14 -64.01 -17.49 -36.44
C ILE A 14 -65.07 -16.44 -36.12
N LYS A 15 -65.24 -15.40 -36.97
CA LYS A 15 -66.30 -14.40 -36.82
C LYS A 15 -67.70 -14.90 -37.26
N PHE A 16 -67.76 -15.87 -38.16
CA PHE A 16 -69.04 -16.38 -38.64
C PHE A 16 -69.68 -17.38 -37.67
N VAL A 17 -68.91 -18.15 -36.95
CA VAL A 17 -69.38 -19.04 -35.91
C VAL A 17 -69.76 -18.25 -34.64
N GLY A 18 -69.02 -17.14 -34.28
CA GLY A 18 -69.35 -16.28 -33.14
C GLY A 18 -70.63 -15.47 -33.32
N ILE A 19 -70.95 -15.03 -34.52
CA ILE A 19 -72.17 -14.28 -34.82
C ILE A 19 -73.39 -15.21 -34.84
N LEU A 20 -73.28 -16.48 -35.19
CA LEU A 20 -74.41 -17.38 -35.17
C LEU A 20 -74.81 -17.78 -33.75
N VAL A 21 -73.88 -17.83 -32.79
CA VAL A 21 -74.17 -18.12 -31.39
C VAL A 21 -74.83 -16.93 -30.67
N ILE A 22 -74.48 -15.69 -31.04
CA ILE A 22 -75.06 -14.47 -30.43
C ILE A 22 -76.47 -14.18 -30.95
N CYS A 23 -76.77 -14.53 -32.20
CA CYS A 23 -78.12 -14.37 -32.78
C CYS A 23 -79.12 -15.36 -32.22
N PHE A 24 -78.74 -16.55 -31.74
CA PHE A 24 -79.68 -17.52 -31.11
C PHE A 24 -79.97 -17.24 -29.67
N GLY A 25 -79.12 -16.45 -28.98
CA GLY A 25 -79.29 -16.09 -27.58
C GLY A 25 -80.32 -14.96 -27.33
N VAL A 26 -80.65 -14.15 -28.31
CA VAL A 26 -81.51 -12.96 -28.21
C VAL A 26 -82.97 -13.25 -28.66
N MET A 27 -83.22 -14.31 -29.40
CA MET A 27 -84.56 -14.74 -29.73
C MET A 27 -84.89 -15.93 -28.91
N GLY A 28 -85.65 -15.72 -27.82
CA GLY A 28 -86.18 -16.74 -26.85
C GLY A 28 -86.77 -17.97 -27.47
N PHE A 29 -86.06 -18.73 -28.25
CA PHE A 29 -86.43 -20.04 -28.73
C PHE A 29 -86.23 -21.05 -27.56
N ASN A 30 -87.26 -21.45 -26.98
CA ASN A 30 -87.32 -22.66 -26.20
C ASN A 30 -86.95 -23.85 -27.09
N ILE A 31 -85.74 -24.27 -27.04
CA ILE A 31 -85.30 -25.48 -27.72
C ILE A 31 -85.84 -26.65 -26.88
N THR A 32 -86.90 -27.28 -27.36
CA THR A 32 -87.41 -28.49 -26.75
C THR A 32 -86.36 -29.59 -26.79
N PRO A 33 -86.30 -30.48 -25.72
CA PRO A 33 -85.13 -31.35 -25.50
C PRO A 33 -84.94 -32.50 -26.50
N ASP A 34 -85.62 -32.57 -27.62
CA ASP A 34 -85.71 -33.80 -28.42
C ASP A 34 -84.99 -33.80 -29.81
N ILE A 35 -84.02 -32.95 -30.09
CA ILE A 35 -83.27 -33.11 -31.32
C ILE A 35 -81.97 -33.86 -31.05
N ILE A 36 -82.06 -35.17 -31.02
CA ILE A 36 -80.84 -36.07 -31.08
C ILE A 36 -80.41 -36.24 -32.53
N VAL A 37 -79.43 -35.51 -32.94
CA VAL A 37 -78.76 -35.60 -34.27
C VAL A 37 -77.71 -36.70 -34.19
N LYS A 38 -78.08 -37.95 -34.58
CA LYS A 38 -77.14 -39.04 -34.81
C LYS A 38 -76.21 -38.69 -35.99
N GLY A 39 -74.88 -38.60 -35.72
CA GLY A 39 -73.87 -38.24 -36.74
C GLY A 39 -73.30 -36.90 -36.69
N ALA A 40 -73.66 -36.04 -35.69
CA ALA A 40 -73.03 -34.80 -35.42
C ALA A 40 -71.59 -34.97 -34.92
N PRO A 41 -70.69 -33.92 -35.05
CA PRO A 41 -69.36 -33.98 -34.45
C PRO A 41 -69.34 -33.98 -32.96
N TRP A 42 -70.50 -33.89 -32.30
CA TRP A 42 -70.70 -33.90 -30.86
C TRP A 42 -71.70 -35.03 -30.44
N TYR A 43 -71.55 -35.47 -29.20
CA TYR A 43 -72.40 -36.43 -28.54
C TYR A 43 -73.16 -35.76 -27.37
N ASP A 44 -74.44 -35.62 -27.37
CA ASP A 44 -75.28 -35.13 -26.26
C ASP A 44 -75.48 -36.23 -25.21
N VAL A 45 -74.95 -35.99 -23.98
CA VAL A 45 -75.04 -36.97 -22.88
C VAL A 45 -76.47 -37.44 -22.61
N ARG A 46 -77.55 -36.61 -22.80
CA ARG A 46 -78.93 -36.90 -22.62
C ARG A 46 -79.45 -37.98 -23.56
N GLY A 47 -78.76 -38.19 -24.69
CA GLY A 47 -79.13 -39.26 -25.64
C GLY A 47 -78.71 -40.67 -25.24
N TYR A 48 -78.09 -40.81 -24.07
CA TYR A 48 -77.52 -42.05 -23.54
C TYR A 48 -78.06 -42.34 -22.15
N SER A 49 -78.10 -43.66 -21.80
CA SER A 49 -78.63 -44.13 -20.49
C SER A 49 -77.74 -43.79 -19.33
N SER A 50 -76.42 -43.49 -19.58
CA SER A 50 -75.39 -43.14 -18.63
C SER A 50 -74.21 -42.44 -19.31
N LEU A 51 -73.39 -41.75 -18.54
CA LEU A 51 -72.14 -41.17 -19.00
C LEU A 51 -71.22 -42.25 -19.62
N SER A 52 -71.13 -43.41 -18.99
CA SER A 52 -70.29 -44.53 -19.46
C SER A 52 -70.77 -45.03 -20.80
N SER A 53 -72.07 -45.06 -21.07
CA SER A 53 -72.64 -45.49 -22.37
C SER A 53 -72.39 -44.45 -23.46
N ALA A 54 -72.38 -43.17 -23.16
CA ALA A 54 -72.01 -42.08 -24.02
C ALA A 54 -70.52 -42.21 -24.44
N LEU A 55 -69.64 -42.47 -23.49
CA LEU A 55 -68.21 -42.64 -23.73
C LEU A 55 -67.89 -43.90 -24.57
N THR A 56 -68.64 -45.01 -24.30
CA THR A 56 -68.54 -46.22 -25.09
C THR A 56 -68.89 -45.96 -26.59
N ALA A 57 -69.92 -45.16 -26.82
CA ALA A 57 -70.35 -44.75 -28.16
C ALA A 57 -69.38 -43.86 -28.89
N ILE A 58 -68.59 -42.99 -28.12
CA ILE A 58 -67.52 -42.17 -28.71
C ILE A 58 -66.34 -43.01 -29.06
N GLY A 59 -65.96 -44.00 -28.24
CA GLY A 59 -64.82 -44.84 -28.45
C GLY A 59 -63.50 -44.06 -28.50
N ALA A 60 -62.58 -44.49 -29.35
CA ALA A 60 -61.28 -43.85 -29.53
C ALA A 60 -61.29 -42.62 -30.44
N SER A 61 -62.41 -42.20 -30.98
CA SER A 61 -62.51 -41.07 -31.92
C SER A 61 -62.48 -39.72 -31.22
N ASN A 62 -61.79 -38.71 -31.82
CA ASN A 62 -61.80 -37.34 -31.31
C ASN A 62 -63.18 -36.72 -31.52
N LYS A 63 -63.92 -36.57 -30.41
CA LYS A 63 -65.32 -36.07 -30.35
C LYS A 63 -65.57 -35.10 -29.25
N THR A 64 -66.62 -34.29 -29.38
CA THR A 64 -67.12 -33.44 -28.32
C THR A 64 -68.30 -34.10 -27.58
N LEU A 65 -68.20 -34.21 -26.27
CA LEU A 65 -69.31 -34.57 -25.41
C LEU A 65 -70.04 -33.34 -24.87
N LEU A 66 -71.30 -33.15 -25.30
CA LEU A 66 -72.14 -32.09 -24.75
C LEU A 66 -72.80 -32.52 -23.45
N VAL A 67 -72.55 -31.73 -22.42
CA VAL A 67 -73.21 -31.93 -21.10
C VAL A 67 -74.25 -30.80 -20.95
N VAL A 68 -75.53 -31.20 -20.98
CA VAL A 68 -76.65 -30.30 -20.84
C VAL A 68 -77.53 -30.84 -19.69
N GLY A 69 -77.66 -30.11 -18.58
CA GLY A 69 -78.33 -30.55 -17.41
C GLY A 69 -77.42 -31.36 -16.42
N ASN A 70 -78.02 -31.96 -15.40
CA ASN A 70 -77.30 -32.70 -14.37
C ASN A 70 -76.97 -34.13 -14.82
N VAL A 71 -75.76 -34.55 -14.77
CA VAL A 71 -75.23 -35.89 -15.06
C VAL A 71 -74.68 -36.51 -13.78
N SER A 72 -75.32 -37.56 -13.29
CA SER A 72 -74.82 -38.27 -12.12
C SER A 72 -73.70 -39.23 -12.45
N VAL A 73 -72.60 -39.15 -11.70
CA VAL A 73 -71.43 -40.01 -11.72
C VAL A 73 -71.46 -40.88 -10.47
N SER A 74 -72.04 -42.10 -10.59
CA SER A 74 -72.25 -43.05 -9.49
C SER A 74 -71.21 -44.19 -9.45
N SER A 75 -70.24 -44.18 -10.32
CA SER A 75 -69.08 -45.08 -10.41
C SER A 75 -67.89 -44.32 -10.85
N ASP A 76 -66.71 -44.87 -10.64
CA ASP A 76 -65.52 -44.27 -11.18
C ASP A 76 -65.58 -44.20 -12.70
N VAL A 77 -65.33 -43.02 -13.29
CA VAL A 77 -65.40 -42.76 -14.75
C VAL A 77 -64.20 -42.04 -15.23
N GLU A 78 -63.60 -42.53 -16.29
CA GLU A 78 -62.51 -41.81 -17.01
C GLU A 78 -63.01 -41.32 -18.38
N ILE A 79 -62.86 -40.03 -18.62
CA ILE A 79 -63.13 -39.42 -19.92
C ILE A 79 -61.80 -39.25 -20.64
N GLY A 80 -61.59 -39.98 -21.68
CA GLY A 80 -60.33 -40.05 -22.42
C GLY A 80 -59.89 -38.72 -23.05
N SER A 81 -58.58 -38.60 -23.32
CA SER A 81 -57.99 -37.39 -23.90
C SER A 81 -58.49 -37.03 -25.31
N ASN A 82 -59.15 -37.99 -25.99
CA ASN A 82 -59.81 -37.80 -27.29
C ASN A 82 -61.19 -37.16 -27.18
N VAL A 83 -61.71 -36.93 -25.93
CA VAL A 83 -63.04 -36.40 -25.69
C VAL A 83 -62.96 -34.96 -25.14
N HIS A 84 -63.44 -33.98 -25.95
CA HIS A 84 -63.64 -32.64 -25.49
C HIS A 84 -64.98 -32.52 -24.80
N VAL A 85 -65.01 -32.13 -23.51
CA VAL A 85 -66.23 -31.97 -22.77
C VAL A 85 -66.69 -30.51 -22.86
N TRP A 86 -67.92 -30.31 -23.38
CA TRP A 86 -68.54 -28.98 -23.49
C TRP A 86 -69.81 -28.89 -22.68
N PHE A 87 -69.79 -28.02 -21.72
CA PHE A 87 -70.97 -27.77 -20.84
C PHE A 87 -71.81 -26.65 -21.41
N LEU A 88 -73.12 -26.91 -21.55
CA LEU A 88 -74.11 -25.95 -22.04
C LEU A 88 -75.35 -25.89 -21.18
N GLY A 89 -76.00 -24.75 -21.13
CA GLY A 89 -77.34 -24.62 -20.51
C GLY A 89 -77.44 -25.09 -19.05
N GLY A 90 -76.37 -24.85 -18.26
CA GLY A 90 -76.38 -25.28 -16.85
C GLY A 90 -76.01 -26.78 -16.64
N GLY A 91 -75.35 -27.35 -17.69
CA GLY A 91 -74.83 -28.74 -17.61
C GLY A 91 -73.81 -28.87 -16.50
N LYS A 92 -73.90 -30.01 -15.74
CA LYS A 92 -73.00 -30.27 -14.63
C LYS A 92 -72.87 -31.77 -14.37
N PHE A 93 -71.72 -32.15 -13.78
CA PHE A 93 -71.46 -33.47 -13.23
C PHE A 93 -71.70 -33.47 -11.71
N THR A 94 -72.48 -34.38 -11.25
CA THR A 94 -72.69 -34.67 -9.80
C THR A 94 -71.99 -35.97 -9.48
N VAL A 95 -70.81 -35.86 -8.82
CA VAL A 95 -69.97 -37.01 -8.48
C VAL A 95 -70.37 -37.55 -7.08
N ALA A 96 -70.74 -38.80 -7.01
CA ALA A 96 -71.16 -39.46 -5.77
C ALA A 96 -69.99 -39.64 -4.80
N SER A 97 -70.31 -39.70 -3.50
CA SER A 97 -69.32 -39.94 -2.46
C SER A 97 -68.48 -41.17 -2.70
N GLY A 98 -67.14 -41.01 -2.54
CA GLY A 98 -66.11 -42.07 -2.80
C GLY A 98 -65.95 -42.48 -4.23
N LYS A 99 -66.49 -41.69 -5.22
CA LYS A 99 -66.33 -41.89 -6.66
C LYS A 99 -65.44 -40.83 -7.23
N THR A 100 -64.73 -41.22 -8.32
CA THR A 100 -63.77 -40.36 -9.02
C THR A 100 -64.16 -40.17 -10.50
N LEU A 101 -64.24 -38.93 -10.92
CA LEU A 101 -64.37 -38.52 -12.32
C LEU A 101 -63.00 -38.03 -12.85
N THR A 102 -62.38 -38.81 -13.71
CA THR A 102 -61.09 -38.43 -14.38
C THR A 102 -61.38 -37.84 -15.76
N LEU A 103 -60.88 -36.64 -15.98
CA LEU A 103 -61.03 -35.89 -17.25
C LEU A 103 -59.63 -35.74 -17.88
N LEU A 104 -59.35 -36.46 -18.95
CA LEU A 104 -58.06 -36.35 -19.62
C LEU A 104 -58.12 -35.39 -20.83
N GLY A 105 -59.31 -35.20 -21.42
CA GLY A 105 -59.53 -34.28 -22.52
C GLY A 105 -59.92 -32.86 -22.07
N PRO A 106 -59.88 -31.87 -22.98
CA PRO A 106 -60.16 -30.48 -22.65
C PRO A 106 -61.63 -30.23 -22.26
N ILE A 107 -61.84 -29.27 -21.40
CA ILE A 107 -63.17 -28.79 -20.95
C ILE A 107 -63.42 -27.41 -21.56
N THR A 108 -64.65 -27.18 -21.99
CA THR A 108 -65.17 -25.84 -22.29
C THR A 108 -66.48 -25.65 -21.49
N ALA A 109 -66.53 -24.59 -20.72
CA ALA A 109 -67.74 -24.23 -20.00
C ALA A 109 -67.80 -22.66 -19.86
N GLY A 110 -68.94 -22.13 -19.63
CA GLY A 110 -69.10 -20.77 -19.15
C GLY A 110 -68.79 -20.63 -17.66
N ASN A 111 -68.96 -19.43 -17.10
CA ASN A 111 -68.73 -19.18 -15.67
C ASN A 111 -69.96 -19.65 -14.90
N HIS A 112 -70.19 -20.94 -14.77
CA HIS A 112 -71.26 -21.54 -14.03
C HIS A 112 -70.84 -22.87 -13.39
N LEU A 113 -71.50 -23.34 -12.38
CA LEU A 113 -71.20 -24.52 -11.64
C LEU A 113 -71.33 -25.78 -12.55
N ILE A 114 -70.27 -26.51 -12.72
CA ILE A 114 -70.19 -27.74 -13.53
C ILE A 114 -69.75 -29.00 -12.79
N PHE A 115 -69.18 -28.85 -11.61
CA PHE A 115 -68.77 -29.96 -10.74
C PHE A 115 -69.54 -29.86 -9.38
N VAL A 116 -70.22 -30.88 -8.98
CA VAL A 116 -71.00 -30.91 -7.74
C VAL A 116 -70.88 -32.28 -7.09
N GLY A 117 -71.04 -32.31 -5.80
CA GLY A 117 -71.17 -33.57 -4.98
C GLY A 117 -69.87 -33.89 -4.25
N PRO A 118 -69.88 -34.85 -3.33
CA PRO A 118 -68.77 -35.19 -2.44
C PRO A 118 -67.71 -36.11 -3.02
N GLY A 119 -67.81 -36.42 -4.31
CA GLY A 119 -66.81 -37.25 -5.00
C GLY A 119 -65.66 -36.42 -5.56
N THR A 120 -64.58 -37.05 -6.00
CA THR A 120 -63.38 -36.42 -6.47
C THR A 120 -63.38 -36.22 -8.00
N VAL A 121 -62.89 -35.07 -8.45
CA VAL A 121 -62.62 -34.74 -9.86
C VAL A 121 -61.16 -34.67 -10.09
N VAL A 122 -60.65 -35.45 -11.02
CA VAL A 122 -59.27 -35.33 -11.56
C VAL A 122 -59.36 -34.58 -12.88
N PRO A 123 -58.97 -33.31 -12.93
CA PRO A 123 -59.18 -32.46 -14.09
C PRO A 123 -58.09 -32.66 -15.17
N PRO A 124 -58.33 -32.26 -16.42
CA PRO A 124 -57.32 -32.21 -17.43
C PRO A 124 -56.25 -31.13 -17.12
N LYS A 125 -55.12 -31.18 -17.86
CA LYS A 125 -54.02 -30.19 -17.73
C LYS A 125 -54.42 -28.83 -18.34
N GLN A 126 -55.40 -28.16 -17.77
CA GLN A 126 -55.86 -26.83 -18.14
C GLN A 126 -56.25 -26.03 -16.88
N ALA A 127 -56.29 -24.72 -17.00
CA ALA A 127 -56.77 -23.86 -15.91
C ALA A 127 -58.32 -24.06 -15.75
N LEU A 128 -58.77 -24.15 -14.52
CA LEU A 128 -60.17 -24.39 -14.14
C LEU A 128 -60.76 -23.15 -13.50
N ALA A 129 -61.90 -22.68 -14.01
CA ALA A 129 -62.56 -21.57 -13.37
C ALA A 129 -63.10 -21.93 -12.00
N VAL A 130 -62.92 -21.11 -10.98
CA VAL A 130 -63.43 -21.31 -9.63
C VAL A 130 -64.96 -21.45 -9.61
N GLU A 131 -65.64 -20.76 -10.50
CA GLU A 131 -67.09 -20.78 -10.70
C GLU A 131 -67.58 -22.16 -11.14
N TRP A 132 -66.73 -23.02 -11.72
CA TRP A 132 -67.03 -24.37 -12.05
C TRP A 132 -67.33 -25.29 -10.84
N PHE A 133 -66.83 -24.87 -9.68
CA PHE A 133 -66.92 -25.57 -8.41
C PHE A 133 -67.96 -24.94 -7.47
N GLY A 134 -68.32 -23.67 -7.67
CA GLY A 134 -69.23 -22.90 -6.82
C GLY A 134 -68.56 -22.04 -5.75
N GLY A 135 -67.24 -22.22 -5.52
CA GLY A 135 -66.38 -21.48 -4.60
C GLY A 135 -65.10 -22.20 -4.28
N LEU A 136 -64.23 -21.60 -3.43
CA LEU A 136 -62.99 -22.21 -3.01
C LEU A 136 -63.18 -23.35 -2.01
N ASP A 137 -64.19 -23.32 -1.19
CA ASP A 137 -64.52 -24.41 -0.26
C ASP A 137 -64.75 -25.68 -1.04
N GLU A 138 -65.53 -25.61 -2.12
CA GLU A 138 -65.84 -26.71 -3.00
C GLU A 138 -64.67 -27.15 -3.83
N VAL A 139 -63.78 -26.25 -4.26
CA VAL A 139 -62.51 -26.56 -4.93
C VAL A 139 -61.67 -27.52 -4.08
N VAL A 140 -61.49 -27.20 -2.79
CA VAL A 140 -60.76 -28.07 -1.85
C VAL A 140 -61.43 -29.40 -1.68
N SER A 141 -62.78 -29.41 -1.54
CA SER A 141 -63.57 -30.63 -1.33
C SER A 141 -63.52 -31.54 -2.54
N ILE A 142 -63.63 -31.00 -3.75
CA ILE A 142 -63.81 -31.78 -5.00
C ILE A 142 -62.47 -32.19 -5.61
N LEU A 143 -61.44 -31.35 -5.57
CA LEU A 143 -60.11 -31.67 -6.12
C LEU A 143 -59.22 -32.45 -5.15
N GLY A 144 -59.39 -32.23 -3.83
CA GLY A 144 -58.57 -32.90 -2.82
C GLY A 144 -57.07 -32.64 -3.10
N ALA A 145 -56.24 -33.67 -3.09
CA ALA A 145 -54.78 -33.62 -3.39
C ALA A 145 -54.43 -33.70 -4.89
N THR A 146 -55.44 -33.56 -5.77
CA THR A 146 -55.20 -33.59 -7.22
C THR A 146 -54.53 -32.35 -7.72
N LYS A 147 -53.47 -32.51 -8.56
CA LYS A 147 -52.78 -31.36 -9.16
C LYS A 147 -53.69 -30.58 -10.11
N ALA A 148 -53.93 -29.33 -9.83
CA ALA A 148 -54.75 -28.45 -10.64
C ALA A 148 -54.26 -27.00 -10.65
N GLU A 149 -54.63 -26.24 -11.67
CA GLU A 149 -54.55 -24.78 -11.71
C GLU A 149 -55.95 -24.24 -11.70
N VAL A 150 -56.29 -23.41 -10.66
CA VAL A 150 -57.58 -22.76 -10.49
C VAL A 150 -57.48 -21.31 -10.85
N GLU A 151 -58.41 -20.83 -11.69
CA GLU A 151 -58.45 -19.47 -12.19
C GLU A 151 -59.62 -18.71 -11.60
N ILE A 152 -59.39 -17.53 -11.09
CA ILE A 152 -60.43 -16.61 -10.57
C ILE A 152 -60.54 -15.44 -11.52
N SER A 153 -61.71 -15.27 -12.14
CA SER A 153 -62.01 -14.22 -13.10
C SER A 153 -63.12 -13.26 -12.67
N SER A 154 -63.72 -13.50 -11.50
CA SER A 154 -64.76 -12.66 -10.91
C SER A 154 -64.47 -12.44 -9.41
N ASP A 155 -65.23 -11.54 -8.80
CA ASP A 155 -65.09 -11.26 -7.37
C ASP A 155 -65.55 -12.48 -6.54
N LEU A 156 -64.68 -12.90 -5.61
CA LEU A 156 -64.89 -14.03 -4.75
C LEU A 156 -64.89 -13.62 -3.25
N VAL A 157 -65.80 -14.19 -2.47
CA VAL A 157 -65.83 -13.95 -1.02
C VAL A 157 -65.45 -15.20 -0.26
N VAL A 158 -64.47 -15.08 0.60
CA VAL A 158 -64.03 -16.09 1.56
C VAL A 158 -64.73 -15.85 2.89
N ALA A 159 -65.79 -16.62 3.13
CA ALA A 159 -66.63 -16.52 4.33
C ALA A 159 -66.23 -17.51 5.44
N ASN A 160 -65.40 -18.50 5.15
CA ASN A 160 -64.84 -19.50 6.04
C ASN A 160 -63.33 -19.57 5.96
N ASN A 161 -62.70 -20.23 6.93
CA ASN A 161 -61.26 -20.53 6.78
C ASN A 161 -61.07 -21.56 5.67
N ILE A 162 -60.22 -21.25 4.69
CA ILE A 162 -59.96 -22.13 3.56
C ILE A 162 -58.44 -22.38 3.47
N SER A 163 -58.10 -23.66 3.32
CA SER A 163 -56.68 -24.05 3.05
C SER A 163 -56.58 -24.84 1.74
N LEU A 164 -55.96 -24.25 0.75
CA LEU A 164 -55.63 -24.86 -0.53
C LEU A 164 -54.32 -25.58 -0.44
N LEU A 165 -54.30 -26.86 -0.81
CA LEU A 165 -53.09 -27.69 -0.73
C LEU A 165 -52.04 -27.24 -1.78
N ASP A 166 -50.79 -27.62 -1.57
CA ASP A 166 -49.67 -27.39 -2.45
C ASP A 166 -49.85 -27.91 -3.90
N SER A 167 -50.76 -28.88 -4.07
CA SER A 167 -51.16 -29.42 -5.39
C SER A 167 -52.04 -28.45 -6.18
N ILE A 168 -52.61 -27.43 -5.57
CA ILE A 168 -53.58 -26.51 -6.19
C ILE A 168 -52.92 -25.16 -6.42
N ASN A 169 -52.58 -24.87 -7.66
CA ASN A 169 -52.10 -23.54 -8.07
C ASN A 169 -53.28 -22.59 -8.28
N MET A 170 -53.11 -21.34 -7.85
CA MET A 170 -54.16 -20.32 -8.04
C MET A 170 -53.70 -19.21 -8.94
N ARG A 171 -54.55 -18.76 -9.85
CA ARG A 171 -54.30 -17.67 -10.77
C ARG A 171 -55.46 -16.70 -10.84
N ILE A 172 -55.17 -15.43 -10.65
CA ILE A 172 -56.18 -14.36 -10.82
C ILE A 172 -56.10 -13.83 -12.26
N ARG A 173 -57.22 -13.66 -12.93
CA ARG A 173 -57.36 -13.10 -14.28
C ARG A 173 -58.56 -12.17 -14.37
N GLY A 174 -58.57 -11.38 -15.46
CA GLY A 174 -59.77 -10.62 -15.89
C GLY A 174 -60.32 -9.64 -14.90
N GLY A 175 -59.54 -9.21 -13.91
CA GLY A 175 -60.01 -8.30 -12.86
C GLY A 175 -60.69 -9.01 -11.69
N GLY A 176 -60.57 -10.35 -11.52
CA GLY A 176 -61.04 -11.08 -10.37
C GLY A 176 -60.37 -10.59 -9.09
N THR A 177 -61.15 -10.64 -7.99
CA THR A 177 -60.66 -10.24 -6.67
C THR A 177 -61.09 -11.29 -5.60
N ILE A 178 -60.44 -11.28 -4.46
CA ILE A 178 -60.74 -12.14 -3.34
C ILE A 178 -60.96 -11.24 -2.11
N THR A 179 -62.19 -11.25 -1.56
CA THR A 179 -62.53 -10.58 -0.33
C THR A 179 -62.54 -11.57 0.81
N ILE A 180 -61.70 -11.42 1.81
CA ILE A 180 -61.65 -12.29 2.97
C ILE A 180 -62.37 -11.58 4.15
N ASN A 181 -63.40 -12.24 4.71
CA ASN A 181 -64.14 -11.69 5.80
C ASN A 181 -63.29 -11.55 7.08
N ALA A 182 -63.60 -10.56 7.91
CA ALA A 182 -62.90 -10.34 9.16
C ALA A 182 -62.87 -11.62 10.03
N GLY A 183 -61.71 -11.96 10.59
CA GLY A 183 -61.48 -13.17 11.38
C GLY A 183 -61.46 -14.47 10.60
N LYS A 184 -61.40 -14.41 9.26
CA LYS A 184 -61.24 -15.55 8.38
C LYS A 184 -59.85 -15.55 7.74
N GLU A 185 -59.42 -16.73 7.32
CA GLU A 185 -58.10 -16.94 6.74
C GLU A 185 -58.19 -17.76 5.43
N LEU A 186 -57.43 -17.31 4.41
CA LEU A 186 -57.21 -18.05 3.18
C LEU A 186 -55.71 -18.48 3.11
N VAL A 187 -55.46 -19.76 3.25
CA VAL A 187 -54.13 -20.36 3.07
C VAL A 187 -54.00 -20.90 1.67
N ILE A 188 -52.94 -20.53 0.96
CA ILE A 188 -52.60 -21.02 -0.37
C ILE A 188 -51.20 -21.62 -0.35
N ASP A 189 -51.12 -22.94 -0.24
CA ASP A 189 -49.85 -23.66 -0.21
C ASP A 189 -49.24 -23.84 -1.63
N GLY A 190 -50.09 -23.85 -2.66
CA GLY A 190 -49.69 -23.93 -4.05
C GLY A 190 -49.16 -22.59 -4.61
N TYR A 191 -48.68 -22.61 -5.86
CA TYR A 191 -48.24 -21.43 -6.56
C TYR A 191 -49.39 -20.45 -6.77
N PHE A 192 -49.19 -19.19 -6.40
CA PHE A 192 -50.13 -18.09 -6.62
C PHE A 192 -49.65 -17.09 -7.64
N SER A 193 -50.47 -16.70 -8.57
CA SER A 193 -50.17 -15.77 -9.64
C SER A 193 -51.32 -14.78 -9.86
N ALA A 194 -51.03 -13.49 -9.85
CA ALA A 194 -52.02 -12.45 -10.06
C ALA A 194 -51.40 -11.26 -10.85
N PRO A 195 -52.23 -10.42 -11.52
CA PRO A 195 -51.78 -9.13 -12.04
C PRO A 195 -51.23 -8.25 -10.91
N ASN A 196 -50.39 -7.30 -11.28
CA ASN A 196 -49.76 -6.38 -10.34
C ASN A 196 -50.71 -5.21 -9.95
N ASN A 197 -51.82 -5.54 -9.35
CA ASN A 197 -52.85 -4.63 -8.77
C ASN A 197 -53.45 -5.28 -7.57
N GLN A 198 -54.23 -4.56 -6.77
CA GLN A 198 -54.90 -5.12 -5.62
C GLN A 198 -55.86 -6.26 -6.02
N VAL A 199 -55.68 -7.41 -5.38
CA VAL A 199 -56.52 -8.60 -5.58
C VAL A 199 -57.09 -9.11 -4.30
N PHE A 200 -56.50 -8.84 -3.13
CA PHE A 200 -57.02 -9.16 -1.82
C PHE A 200 -57.75 -7.96 -1.20
N TYR A 201 -58.90 -8.19 -0.67
CA TYR A 201 -59.79 -7.22 -0.01
C TYR A 201 -60.29 -7.79 1.34
N GLY A 202 -60.83 -6.92 2.17
CA GLY A 202 -61.37 -7.28 3.49
C GLY A 202 -60.30 -7.32 4.58
N ASP A 203 -60.75 -7.58 5.82
CA ASP A 203 -59.92 -7.55 7.04
C ASP A 203 -59.44 -8.95 7.47
N GLY A 204 -59.76 -10.00 6.69
CA GLY A 204 -59.25 -11.33 6.93
C GLY A 204 -57.79 -11.53 6.58
N ALA A 205 -57.22 -12.67 6.93
CA ALA A 205 -55.81 -12.97 6.66
C ALA A 205 -55.59 -13.78 5.38
N VAL A 206 -54.46 -13.58 4.72
CA VAL A 206 -54.00 -14.37 3.56
C VAL A 206 -52.63 -14.95 3.90
N SER A 207 -52.47 -16.25 3.81
CA SER A 207 -51.18 -16.94 3.93
C SER A 207 -50.78 -17.57 2.59
N LEU A 208 -49.60 -17.23 2.08
CA LEU A 208 -49.07 -17.73 0.84
C LEU A 208 -47.80 -18.58 1.14
N SER A 209 -47.91 -19.89 1.20
CA SER A 209 -46.85 -20.78 1.65
C SER A 209 -45.80 -21.07 0.55
N ALA A 210 -46.15 -20.98 -0.74
CA ALA A 210 -45.24 -21.21 -1.83
C ALA A 210 -44.10 -20.17 -1.86
N ARG A 211 -42.87 -20.61 -2.06
CA ARG A 211 -41.68 -19.75 -2.11
C ARG A 211 -41.60 -18.95 -3.42
N GLN A 212 -42.51 -18.05 -3.62
CA GLN A 212 -42.54 -17.14 -4.76
C GLN A 212 -42.46 -15.70 -4.31
N PRO A 213 -41.95 -14.77 -5.16
CA PRO A 213 -42.05 -13.35 -4.86
C PRO A 213 -43.50 -12.90 -4.72
N LEU A 214 -43.77 -12.12 -3.70
CA LEU A 214 -45.10 -11.54 -3.42
C LEU A 214 -45.10 -10.09 -3.94
N GLN A 215 -46.24 -9.62 -4.45
CA GLN A 215 -46.37 -8.23 -4.91
C GLN A 215 -47.10 -7.42 -3.84
N ALA A 216 -46.46 -6.33 -3.35
CA ALA A 216 -47.11 -5.48 -2.35
C ALA A 216 -48.46 -4.93 -2.80
N ASN A 217 -48.62 -4.72 -4.11
CA ASN A 217 -49.87 -4.24 -4.69
C ASN A 217 -51.03 -5.22 -4.64
N TRP A 218 -50.82 -6.49 -4.25
CA TRP A 218 -51.92 -7.46 -4.11
C TRP A 218 -52.81 -7.15 -2.91
N TRP A 219 -52.29 -6.43 -1.90
CA TRP A 219 -53.00 -6.06 -0.67
C TRP A 219 -53.48 -4.61 -0.68
N PRO A 220 -54.43 -4.24 0.21
CA PRO A 220 -54.93 -2.86 0.30
C PRO A 220 -53.90 -1.87 0.84
N SER A 221 -52.88 -2.35 1.54
CA SER A 221 -51.80 -1.53 2.05
C SER A 221 -50.56 -2.37 2.28
N PHE A 222 -49.41 -1.69 2.28
CA PHE A 222 -48.12 -2.29 2.58
C PHE A 222 -48.11 -2.95 4.00
N ALA A 223 -48.72 -2.29 4.99
CA ALA A 223 -48.83 -2.84 6.33
C ALA A 223 -49.59 -4.17 6.34
N LYS A 224 -50.73 -4.23 5.61
CA LYS A 224 -51.50 -5.47 5.53
C LYS A 224 -50.74 -6.58 4.81
N ALA A 225 -49.95 -6.25 3.81
CA ALA A 225 -49.09 -7.23 3.15
C ALA A 225 -48.06 -7.84 4.13
N LEU A 226 -47.46 -7.03 5.01
CA LEU A 226 -46.54 -7.52 6.04
C LEU A 226 -47.21 -8.34 7.12
N ASP A 227 -48.45 -7.95 7.55
CA ASP A 227 -49.20 -8.69 8.54
C ASP A 227 -49.57 -10.10 8.06
N ASP A 228 -49.76 -10.27 6.75
CA ASP A 228 -50.14 -11.55 6.13
C ASP A 228 -48.92 -12.43 5.76
N ILE A 229 -47.70 -11.94 5.90
CA ILE A 229 -46.46 -12.71 5.67
C ILE A 229 -46.14 -13.49 6.94
N ASP A 230 -45.98 -14.80 6.80
CA ASP A 230 -45.59 -15.74 7.86
C ASP A 230 -44.12 -15.53 8.33
N THR A 231 -43.65 -16.42 9.19
CA THR A 231 -42.28 -16.39 9.72
C THR A 231 -41.21 -16.91 8.74
N ASP A 232 -41.62 -17.46 7.61
CA ASP A 232 -40.70 -17.92 6.57
C ASP A 232 -40.04 -16.74 5.82
N VAL A 233 -38.87 -17.00 5.23
CA VAL A 233 -38.21 -15.99 4.41
C VAL A 233 -39.00 -15.72 3.13
N ARG A 234 -39.47 -14.48 2.96
CA ARG A 234 -40.26 -14.04 1.81
C ARG A 234 -39.65 -12.85 1.08
N VAL A 235 -39.83 -12.84 -0.23
CA VAL A 235 -39.51 -11.66 -1.06
C VAL A 235 -40.81 -10.90 -1.32
N LEU A 236 -40.89 -9.67 -0.87
CA LEU A 236 -41.99 -8.73 -1.15
C LEU A 236 -41.55 -7.73 -2.22
N GLU A 237 -42.07 -7.86 -3.43
CA GLU A 237 -41.78 -6.96 -4.54
C GLU A 237 -42.64 -5.70 -4.46
N ILE A 238 -42.01 -4.56 -4.57
CA ILE A 238 -42.62 -3.23 -4.59
C ILE A 238 -42.37 -2.61 -5.96
N SER A 239 -43.43 -2.53 -6.76
CA SER A 239 -43.35 -2.11 -8.17
C SER A 239 -44.08 -0.79 -8.46
N SER A 240 -44.74 -0.21 -7.45
CA SER A 240 -45.37 1.10 -7.48
C SER A 240 -45.21 1.78 -6.11
N THR A 241 -45.55 3.06 -6.05
CA THR A 241 -45.54 3.80 -4.78
C THR A 241 -46.53 3.22 -3.79
N GLN A 242 -46.06 2.92 -2.58
CA GLN A 242 -46.84 2.50 -1.42
C GLN A 242 -46.87 3.67 -0.42
N GLY A 243 -48.05 4.22 -0.18
CA GLY A 243 -48.26 5.26 0.84
C GLY A 243 -48.27 4.65 2.25
N ILE A 244 -47.44 5.15 3.13
CA ILE A 244 -47.30 4.69 4.50
C ILE A 244 -47.85 5.78 5.44
N SER A 245 -49.03 5.54 6.02
CA SER A 245 -49.71 6.50 6.90
C SER A 245 -49.70 6.13 8.38
N GLY A 246 -49.14 4.99 8.74
CA GLY A 246 -48.92 4.51 10.11
C GLY A 246 -47.56 3.88 10.29
N ASN A 247 -47.06 3.77 11.51
CA ASN A 247 -45.78 3.12 11.79
C ASN A 247 -45.79 1.67 11.31
N VAL A 248 -44.74 1.25 10.65
CA VAL A 248 -44.56 -0.08 10.07
C VAL A 248 -43.23 -0.66 10.47
N GLU A 249 -43.23 -1.93 10.84
CA GLU A 249 -42.03 -2.72 11.07
C GLU A 249 -41.92 -3.83 10.00
N VAL A 250 -40.86 -3.83 9.26
CA VAL A 250 -40.52 -4.89 8.27
C VAL A 250 -39.66 -5.91 8.98
N PRO A 251 -40.16 -7.14 9.21
CA PRO A 251 -39.40 -8.15 9.94
C PRO A 251 -38.20 -8.69 9.17
N SER A 252 -37.27 -9.30 9.88
CA SER A 252 -35.96 -9.76 9.32
C SER A 252 -36.09 -10.88 8.29
N ASN A 253 -37.23 -11.61 8.29
CA ASN A 253 -37.51 -12.65 7.29
C ASN A 253 -38.08 -12.10 5.96
N VAL A 254 -38.38 -10.80 5.87
CA VAL A 254 -38.91 -10.17 4.66
C VAL A 254 -37.80 -9.45 3.90
N ILE A 255 -37.56 -9.90 2.66
CA ILE A 255 -36.70 -9.24 1.70
C ILE A 255 -37.55 -8.26 0.89
N LEU A 256 -37.31 -6.95 1.07
CA LEU A 256 -37.97 -5.94 0.25
C LEU A 256 -37.23 -5.81 -1.09
N LYS A 257 -37.92 -6.11 -2.19
CA LYS A 257 -37.37 -5.99 -3.52
C LYS A 257 -38.09 -4.91 -4.31
N PHE A 258 -37.39 -3.80 -4.58
CA PHE A 258 -37.95 -2.71 -5.37
C PHE A 258 -37.62 -2.91 -6.85
N THR A 259 -38.65 -2.83 -7.69
CA THR A 259 -38.46 -2.72 -9.14
C THR A 259 -38.60 -1.25 -9.56
N SER A 260 -38.25 -0.91 -10.80
CA SER A 260 -38.32 0.47 -11.28
C SER A 260 -39.74 1.05 -11.12
N GLY A 261 -39.85 2.16 -10.38
CA GLY A 261 -41.14 2.81 -10.02
C GLY A 261 -41.71 2.37 -8.66
N GLY A 262 -41.12 1.37 -8.01
CA GLY A 262 -41.47 0.99 -6.65
C GLY A 262 -40.88 1.95 -5.61
N MET A 263 -41.67 2.41 -4.65
CA MET A 263 -41.25 3.38 -3.64
C MET A 263 -42.15 3.26 -2.37
N LEU A 264 -41.58 3.56 -1.21
CA LEU A 264 -42.33 3.82 0.00
C LEU A 264 -42.39 5.33 0.21
N ASP A 265 -43.61 5.89 0.21
CA ASP A 265 -43.88 7.29 0.53
C ASP A 265 -44.33 7.39 1.98
N VAL A 266 -43.43 7.79 2.87
CA VAL A 266 -43.65 7.76 4.32
C VAL A 266 -44.19 9.10 4.83
N SER A 267 -45.41 9.14 5.33
CA SER A 267 -46.03 10.38 5.79
C SER A 267 -45.30 11.01 6.99
N GLY A 268 -45.37 12.35 7.10
CA GLY A 268 -44.75 13.07 8.23
C GLY A 268 -45.20 12.55 9.61
N GLY A 269 -44.25 12.32 10.51
CA GLY A 269 -44.48 11.77 11.85
C GLY A 269 -44.62 10.24 11.89
N VAL A 270 -44.53 9.58 10.74
CA VAL A 270 -44.59 8.11 10.64
C VAL A 270 -43.19 7.53 10.45
N SER A 271 -42.97 6.31 10.93
CA SER A 271 -41.73 5.60 10.82
C SER A 271 -41.88 4.21 10.16
N VAL A 272 -40.90 3.87 9.32
CA VAL A 272 -40.72 2.53 8.78
C VAL A 272 -39.40 1.94 9.32
N ALA A 273 -39.50 0.91 10.15
CA ALA A 273 -38.32 0.20 10.67
C ALA A 273 -38.07 -1.06 9.84
N ILE A 274 -36.90 -1.16 9.20
CA ILE A 274 -36.57 -2.26 8.30
C ILE A 274 -35.50 -3.15 8.96
N ALA A 275 -35.91 -4.36 9.34
CA ALA A 275 -34.99 -5.37 9.87
C ALA A 275 -34.51 -6.35 8.80
N GLY A 276 -35.22 -6.51 7.69
CA GLY A 276 -34.92 -7.41 6.61
C GLY A 276 -34.01 -6.77 5.53
N PRO A 277 -33.46 -7.58 4.59
CA PRO A 277 -32.70 -7.10 3.46
C PRO A 277 -33.55 -6.25 2.51
N VAL A 278 -32.88 -5.26 1.87
CA VAL A 278 -33.46 -4.45 0.80
C VAL A 278 -32.67 -4.67 -0.49
N GLU A 279 -33.37 -4.99 -1.55
CA GLU A 279 -32.85 -5.16 -2.91
C GLU A 279 -33.48 -4.10 -3.82
N ALA A 280 -32.65 -3.23 -4.41
CA ALA A 280 -33.07 -2.22 -5.38
C ALA A 280 -31.90 -1.81 -6.28
N GLY A 281 -32.22 -1.25 -7.43
CA GLY A 281 -31.24 -0.58 -8.28
C GLY A 281 -30.85 0.81 -7.75
N SER A 282 -30.08 1.55 -8.57
CA SER A 282 -29.63 2.91 -8.25
C SER A 282 -30.73 3.93 -8.63
N TYR A 283 -31.85 3.93 -7.91
CA TYR A 283 -32.96 4.86 -8.03
C TYR A 283 -33.66 5.05 -6.69
N GLN A 284 -34.40 6.15 -6.55
CA GLN A 284 -35.09 6.47 -5.30
C GLN A 284 -36.19 5.44 -4.99
N ILE A 285 -36.21 4.96 -3.74
CA ILE A 285 -37.18 4.01 -3.23
C ILE A 285 -37.85 4.46 -1.92
N PHE A 286 -37.35 5.53 -1.32
CA PHE A 286 -37.93 6.14 -0.12
C PHE A 286 -38.21 7.63 -0.39
N ASP A 287 -39.39 8.07 -0.03
CA ASP A 287 -39.85 9.46 -0.16
C ASP A 287 -40.73 9.85 1.05
N GLY A 288 -41.18 11.09 1.06
CA GLY A 288 -42.03 11.64 2.12
C GLY A 288 -41.28 12.29 3.27
N ALA A 289 -42.04 12.82 4.23
CA ALA A 289 -41.50 13.55 5.38
C ALA A 289 -41.34 12.66 6.67
N GLY A 290 -41.65 11.38 6.55
CA GLY A 290 -41.48 10.41 7.62
C GLY A 290 -40.07 9.89 7.74
N SER A 291 -39.81 8.96 8.64
CA SER A 291 -38.48 8.39 8.89
C SER A 291 -38.39 6.93 8.45
N VAL A 292 -37.23 6.55 7.92
CA VAL A 292 -36.88 5.17 7.64
C VAL A 292 -35.67 4.81 8.52
N THR A 293 -35.71 3.68 9.18
CA THR A 293 -34.60 3.18 10.01
C THR A 293 -34.26 1.74 9.64
N PHE A 294 -33.03 1.33 9.90
CA PHE A 294 -32.52 0.01 9.56
C PHE A 294 -31.95 -0.70 10.78
N SER A 295 -31.88 -2.01 10.72
CA SER A 295 -31.19 -2.82 11.71
C SER A 295 -29.68 -2.91 11.44
N ASN A 296 -28.91 -3.37 12.42
CA ASN A 296 -27.48 -3.65 12.29
C ASN A 296 -27.18 -4.58 11.10
N GLY A 297 -26.16 -4.24 10.33
CA GLY A 297 -25.76 -4.98 9.14
C GLY A 297 -26.41 -4.47 7.84
N ALA A 298 -27.20 -3.41 7.90
CA ALA A 298 -27.87 -2.84 6.74
C ALA A 298 -26.85 -2.37 5.68
N LYS A 299 -27.24 -2.55 4.41
CA LYS A 299 -26.52 -2.05 3.25
C LYS A 299 -27.48 -1.23 2.40
N ILE A 300 -27.25 0.07 2.32
CA ILE A 300 -28.10 1.02 1.59
C ILE A 300 -27.35 1.70 0.46
N ARG A 301 -28.07 2.37 -0.45
CA ARG A 301 -27.52 3.24 -1.49
C ARG A 301 -27.99 4.67 -1.29
N SER A 302 -27.12 5.64 -1.60
CA SER A 302 -27.50 7.06 -1.51
C SER A 302 -28.64 7.40 -2.47
N SER A 303 -28.67 6.76 -3.65
CA SER A 303 -29.74 6.92 -4.63
C SER A 303 -31.13 6.49 -4.15
N TRP A 304 -31.24 5.70 -3.10
CA TRP A 304 -32.52 5.26 -2.54
C TRP A 304 -33.29 6.40 -1.85
N PHE A 305 -32.59 7.51 -1.53
CA PHE A 305 -33.13 8.66 -0.80
C PHE A 305 -33.10 9.93 -1.64
N ASN A 306 -33.82 10.95 -1.21
CA ASN A 306 -33.82 12.27 -1.85
C ASN A 306 -32.44 12.92 -1.85
N ASN A 307 -31.66 12.76 -0.77
CA ASN A 307 -30.32 13.32 -0.61
C ASN A 307 -29.49 12.49 0.39
N LEU A 308 -28.18 12.75 0.36
CA LEU A 308 -27.22 12.04 1.19
C LEU A 308 -27.45 12.26 2.70
N THR A 309 -27.85 13.46 3.13
CA THR A 309 -28.10 13.75 4.54
C THR A 309 -29.21 12.86 5.10
N GLN A 310 -30.29 12.69 4.33
CA GLN A 310 -31.39 11.80 4.70
C GLN A 310 -30.90 10.33 4.76
N ALA A 311 -30.17 9.88 3.73
CA ALA A 311 -29.63 8.51 3.71
C ALA A 311 -28.76 8.22 4.95
N LEU A 312 -27.81 9.09 5.28
CA LEU A 312 -26.92 8.94 6.41
C LEU A 312 -27.63 9.04 7.76
N GLY A 313 -28.68 9.88 7.85
CA GLY A 313 -29.52 9.98 9.04
C GLY A 313 -30.19 8.66 9.45
N THR A 314 -30.52 7.80 8.45
CA THR A 314 -31.13 6.48 8.70
C THR A 314 -30.18 5.47 9.36
N LEU A 315 -28.86 5.74 9.36
CA LEU A 315 -27.83 4.82 9.83
C LEU A 315 -27.24 5.21 11.20
N SER A 316 -27.75 6.26 11.82
CA SER A 316 -27.23 6.75 13.10
C SER A 316 -27.29 5.67 14.19
N GLY A 317 -26.14 5.38 14.80
CA GLY A 317 -26.04 4.44 15.94
C GLY A 317 -26.11 2.97 15.59
N ILE A 318 -26.07 2.60 14.31
CA ILE A 318 -26.09 1.21 13.87
C ILE A 318 -24.84 0.84 13.06
N LYS A 319 -24.45 -0.43 13.10
CA LYS A 319 -23.42 -0.95 12.20
C LYS A 319 -24.02 -1.13 10.80
N ALA A 320 -23.59 -0.32 9.83
CA ALA A 320 -24.19 -0.29 8.50
C ALA A 320 -23.20 0.15 7.41
N LYS A 321 -23.60 -0.05 6.13
CA LYS A 321 -22.85 0.39 4.96
C LYS A 321 -23.73 1.23 4.04
N CYS A 322 -23.26 2.42 3.67
CA CYS A 322 -23.88 3.26 2.66
C CYS A 322 -23.03 3.27 1.38
N ILE A 323 -23.60 2.89 0.28
CA ILE A 323 -22.98 2.98 -1.05
C ILE A 323 -23.40 4.30 -1.68
N ILE A 324 -22.40 5.11 -2.02
CA ILE A 324 -22.63 6.33 -2.80
C ILE A 324 -22.53 5.94 -4.28
N ASP A 325 -23.65 5.97 -4.97
CA ASP A 325 -23.79 5.48 -6.35
C ASP A 325 -24.25 6.57 -7.34
N LYS A 326 -24.38 7.81 -6.86
CA LYS A 326 -24.62 9.02 -7.69
C LYS A 326 -23.87 10.22 -7.13
N ALA A 327 -23.76 11.28 -7.91
CA ALA A 327 -23.23 12.55 -7.39
C ALA A 327 -24.17 13.14 -6.33
N GLU A 328 -23.59 13.56 -5.22
CA GLU A 328 -24.30 14.09 -4.06
C GLU A 328 -23.76 15.45 -3.64
N SER A 329 -24.61 16.29 -3.05
CA SER A 329 -24.20 17.53 -2.43
C SER A 329 -24.46 17.48 -0.93
N LEU A 330 -23.50 17.92 -0.14
CA LEU A 330 -23.59 17.95 1.31
C LEU A 330 -23.46 19.39 1.80
N SER A 331 -24.45 19.82 2.59
CA SER A 331 -24.43 21.10 3.32
C SER A 331 -24.59 20.81 4.82
N GLY A 332 -23.69 21.37 5.64
CA GLY A 332 -23.66 21.13 7.08
C GLY A 332 -22.60 20.12 7.52
N ALA A 333 -22.52 19.92 8.83
CA ALA A 333 -21.53 19.02 9.43
C ALA A 333 -22.14 17.63 9.64
N ILE A 334 -21.47 16.59 9.16
CA ILE A 334 -21.84 15.18 9.39
C ILE A 334 -20.64 14.47 10.02
N LEU A 335 -20.91 13.78 11.12
CA LEU A 335 -19.95 12.92 11.81
C LEU A 335 -20.46 11.49 11.76
N LEU A 336 -19.71 10.61 11.12
CA LEU A 336 -19.96 9.16 11.08
C LEU A 336 -18.88 8.45 11.90
N ASP A 337 -19.31 7.60 12.78
CA ASP A 337 -18.44 6.74 13.58
C ASP A 337 -17.89 5.55 12.76
N GLU A 338 -17.09 4.72 13.40
CA GLU A 338 -16.49 3.54 12.75
C GLU A 338 -17.51 2.42 12.40
N ASN A 339 -18.74 2.49 12.94
CA ASN A 339 -19.77 1.53 12.66
C ASN A 339 -20.44 1.81 11.31
N THR A 340 -20.45 3.07 10.88
CA THR A 340 -21.05 3.46 9.58
C THR A 340 -19.98 3.57 8.50
N CYS A 341 -19.92 2.56 7.62
CA CYS A 341 -19.00 2.53 6.50
C CYS A 341 -19.62 3.17 5.25
N ILE A 342 -18.88 4.09 4.63
CA ILE A 342 -19.18 4.63 3.29
C ILE A 342 -18.36 3.91 2.25
N GLU A 343 -19.00 3.48 1.16
CA GLU A 343 -18.34 3.00 -0.06
C GLU A 343 -18.77 3.86 -1.24
N SER A 344 -17.83 4.52 -1.92
CA SER A 344 -18.16 5.32 -3.12
C SER A 344 -17.87 4.53 -4.38
N GLU A 345 -18.84 4.47 -5.27
CA GLU A 345 -18.68 3.90 -6.62
C GLU A 345 -18.01 4.93 -7.56
N LYS A 346 -17.47 4.47 -8.68
CA LYS A 346 -16.87 5.35 -9.67
C LYS A 346 -17.92 6.31 -10.26
N ASN A 347 -17.54 7.58 -10.43
CA ASN A 347 -18.40 8.70 -10.87
C ASN A 347 -19.44 9.17 -9.83
N SER A 348 -19.33 8.74 -8.59
CA SER A 348 -20.17 9.24 -7.49
C SER A 348 -19.34 10.22 -6.63
N VAL A 349 -19.51 11.50 -6.87
CA VAL A 349 -18.76 12.56 -6.18
C VAL A 349 -19.61 13.20 -5.09
N ILE A 350 -19.10 13.27 -3.88
CA ILE A 350 -19.67 14.02 -2.77
C ILE A 350 -19.10 15.45 -2.82
N SER A 351 -19.92 16.42 -3.12
CA SER A 351 -19.56 17.84 -3.16
C SER A 351 -19.89 18.52 -1.83
N LEU A 352 -18.88 18.98 -1.12
CA LEU A 352 -19.06 19.76 0.11
C LEU A 352 -19.17 21.26 -0.26
N VAL A 353 -20.38 21.79 -0.15
CA VAL A 353 -20.67 23.20 -0.49
C VAL A 353 -20.35 24.13 0.69
N MET A 354 -20.83 23.82 1.87
CA MET A 354 -20.51 24.46 3.15
C MET A 354 -20.75 23.41 4.24
N GLY A 355 -19.69 22.84 4.80
CA GLY A 355 -19.83 21.80 5.82
C GLY A 355 -18.56 21.01 6.03
N SER A 356 -18.65 20.02 6.89
CA SER A 356 -17.60 19.03 7.13
C SER A 356 -18.17 17.62 7.12
N LEU A 357 -17.39 16.69 6.64
CA LEU A 357 -17.72 15.27 6.61
C LEU A 357 -16.60 14.50 7.32
N THR A 358 -16.87 14.01 8.53
CA THR A 358 -15.93 13.15 9.25
C THR A 358 -16.36 11.69 9.10
N LEU A 359 -15.42 10.86 8.63
CA LEU A 359 -15.65 9.47 8.25
C LEU A 359 -14.83 8.55 9.16
N GLY A 360 -15.50 7.68 9.93
CA GLY A 360 -14.85 6.62 10.71
C GLY A 360 -14.46 5.40 9.87
N CYS A 361 -15.22 5.12 8.82
CA CYS A 361 -14.98 4.03 7.89
C CYS A 361 -15.32 4.47 6.45
N TYR A 362 -14.32 4.36 5.54
CA TYR A 362 -14.50 4.74 4.14
C TYR A 362 -13.74 3.80 3.20
N SER A 363 -14.30 3.52 2.02
CA SER A 363 -13.64 2.78 0.97
C SER A 363 -14.05 3.26 -0.42
N ALA A 364 -13.08 3.41 -1.31
CA ALA A 364 -13.28 3.66 -2.74
C ALA A 364 -12.02 3.25 -3.51
N GLY A 365 -12.12 3.09 -4.81
CA GLY A 365 -10.95 2.95 -5.68
C GLY A 365 -10.22 4.29 -5.89
N PRO A 366 -9.08 4.29 -6.60
CA PRO A 366 -8.31 5.50 -6.91
C PRO A 366 -8.98 6.31 -8.04
N TYR A 367 -10.08 6.96 -7.73
CA TYR A 367 -10.84 7.86 -8.59
C TYR A 367 -11.53 8.94 -7.75
N GLN A 368 -11.94 10.03 -8.39
CA GLN A 368 -12.55 11.15 -7.67
C GLN A 368 -13.86 10.74 -6.98
N THR A 369 -13.96 11.04 -5.69
CA THR A 369 -15.13 10.80 -4.84
C THR A 369 -15.53 12.01 -4.00
N PHE A 370 -14.66 13.02 -3.91
CA PHE A 370 -14.91 14.26 -3.18
C PHE A 370 -14.67 15.48 -4.06
N SER A 371 -15.39 16.56 -3.77
CA SER A 371 -15.15 17.91 -4.30
C SER A 371 -15.35 18.93 -3.17
N GLY A 372 -14.44 19.88 -3.05
CA GLY A 372 -14.42 20.85 -1.95
C GLY A 372 -13.53 20.42 -0.78
N ASN A 373 -13.55 21.22 0.28
CA ASN A 373 -12.75 21.03 1.50
C ASN A 373 -13.63 20.53 2.65
N GLY A 374 -13.01 20.05 3.74
CA GLY A 374 -13.74 19.68 4.96
C GLY A 374 -14.03 18.18 5.11
N VAL A 375 -13.46 17.32 4.26
CA VAL A 375 -13.46 15.87 4.49
C VAL A 375 -12.36 15.53 5.50
N GLN A 376 -12.70 14.76 6.51
CA GLN A 376 -11.76 14.24 7.51
C GLN A 376 -11.99 12.75 7.73
N PHE A 377 -10.92 12.01 7.89
CA PHE A 377 -10.94 10.61 8.26
C PHE A 377 -10.50 10.48 9.73
N ALA A 378 -11.40 9.97 10.57
CA ALA A 378 -11.09 9.67 11.96
C ALA A 378 -10.05 8.53 12.07
N ARG A 379 -9.89 7.76 11.00
CA ARG A 379 -8.93 6.65 10.92
C ARG A 379 -8.50 6.43 9.47
N ALA A 380 -7.19 6.52 9.23
CA ALA A 380 -6.56 6.25 7.94
C ALA A 380 -5.33 5.35 8.18
N ASP A 381 -5.54 4.05 8.23
CA ASP A 381 -4.52 3.06 8.53
C ASP A 381 -4.07 2.28 7.29
N ALA A 382 -3.24 1.25 7.51
CA ALA A 382 -2.71 0.41 6.43
C ALA A 382 -3.80 -0.35 5.64
N ALA A 383 -4.95 -0.63 6.27
CA ALA A 383 -6.06 -1.33 5.64
C ALA A 383 -6.96 -0.37 4.83
N ASN A 384 -6.99 0.91 5.21
CA ASN A 384 -7.83 1.94 4.60
C ASN A 384 -7.02 3.19 4.27
N PRO A 385 -6.11 3.16 3.26
CA PRO A 385 -5.34 4.32 2.87
C PRO A 385 -6.23 5.37 2.21
N VAL A 386 -5.84 6.62 2.35
CA VAL A 386 -6.42 7.75 1.63
C VAL A 386 -5.70 7.92 0.30
N TYR A 387 -6.46 8.11 -0.77
CA TYR A 387 -5.92 8.34 -2.11
C TYR A 387 -6.09 9.80 -2.51
N PRO A 388 -5.05 10.49 -2.98
CA PRO A 388 -5.19 11.85 -3.52
C PRO A 388 -6.18 11.94 -4.70
N GLU A 389 -6.36 10.86 -5.45
CA GLU A 389 -7.34 10.70 -6.51
C GLU A 389 -8.77 10.90 -6.03
N TRP A 390 -9.05 10.70 -4.75
CA TRP A 390 -10.39 10.97 -4.19
C TRP A 390 -10.79 12.44 -4.31
N TRP A 391 -9.85 13.40 -4.38
CA TRP A 391 -10.12 14.81 -4.66
C TRP A 391 -9.94 15.19 -6.12
N GLY A 392 -9.51 14.27 -6.97
CA GLY A 392 -9.34 14.49 -8.41
C GLY A 392 -7.89 14.50 -8.87
N ALA A 393 -6.93 14.06 -8.05
CA ALA A 393 -5.54 13.88 -8.51
C ALA A 393 -5.49 12.83 -9.64
N VAL A 394 -4.66 13.10 -10.64
CA VAL A 394 -4.49 12.25 -11.81
C VAL A 394 -3.02 12.01 -12.07
N GLY A 395 -2.63 10.74 -12.15
CA GLY A 395 -1.25 10.32 -12.44
C GLY A 395 -0.92 10.31 -13.95
N ASP A 396 -1.31 11.36 -14.68
CA ASP A 396 -1.17 11.46 -16.16
C ASP A 396 0.13 12.15 -16.64
N GLY A 397 0.93 12.67 -15.70
CA GLY A 397 2.17 13.40 -15.99
C GLY A 397 1.98 14.80 -16.56
N THR A 398 0.75 15.33 -16.62
CA THR A 398 0.41 16.65 -17.19
C THR A 398 -0.42 17.52 -16.25
N THR A 399 -1.29 16.93 -15.45
CA THR A 399 -2.16 17.63 -14.51
C THR A 399 -1.42 18.06 -13.25
N ASP A 400 -1.53 19.34 -12.86
CA ASP A 400 -1.02 19.81 -11.56
C ASP A 400 -1.95 19.33 -10.44
N ASN A 401 -1.41 18.49 -9.56
CA ASN A 401 -2.14 17.84 -8.47
C ASN A 401 -1.91 18.50 -7.11
N THR A 402 -1.24 19.64 -7.04
CA THR A 402 -0.81 20.27 -5.78
C THR A 402 -1.98 20.48 -4.80
N THR A 403 -3.11 21.01 -5.30
CA THR A 403 -4.31 21.24 -4.47
C THR A 403 -4.93 19.93 -3.97
N TYR A 404 -5.01 18.92 -4.80
CA TYR A 404 -5.61 17.62 -4.43
C TYR A 404 -4.78 16.88 -3.40
N MET A 405 -3.45 16.94 -3.53
CA MET A 405 -2.52 16.38 -2.54
C MET A 405 -2.62 17.09 -1.20
N ALA A 406 -2.75 18.43 -1.21
CA ALA A 406 -2.94 19.21 0.00
C ALA A 406 -4.27 18.86 0.70
N GLN A 407 -5.34 18.66 -0.05
CA GLN A 407 -6.63 18.23 0.49
C GLN A 407 -6.55 16.83 1.12
N ALA A 408 -5.87 15.88 0.46
CA ALA A 408 -5.64 14.55 1.00
C ALA A 408 -4.86 14.60 2.33
N LEU A 409 -3.77 15.38 2.39
CA LEU A 409 -2.99 15.56 3.62
C LEU A 409 -3.79 16.24 4.74
N ALA A 410 -4.64 17.21 4.41
CA ALA A 410 -5.50 17.90 5.37
C ALA A 410 -6.66 17.02 5.89
N SER A 411 -6.94 15.89 5.26
CA SER A 411 -8.07 15.02 5.63
C SER A 411 -7.77 14.04 6.76
N ILE A 412 -6.52 13.96 7.25
CA ILE A 412 -6.07 12.98 8.25
C ILE A 412 -5.56 13.66 9.54
N PRO A 413 -6.41 14.38 10.30
CA PRO A 413 -5.95 15.17 11.45
C PRO A 413 -5.33 14.35 12.58
N GLU A 414 -5.65 13.07 12.68
CA GLU A 414 -5.07 12.14 13.66
C GLU A 414 -3.84 11.37 13.11
N GLY A 415 -3.36 11.78 11.93
CA GLY A 415 -2.38 11.04 11.16
C GLY A 415 -3.02 9.94 10.31
N GLY A 416 -2.21 9.22 9.54
CA GLY A 416 -2.70 8.15 8.69
C GLY A 416 -1.91 7.96 7.41
N ARG A 417 -2.37 7.05 6.55
CA ARG A 417 -1.68 6.65 5.32
C ARG A 417 -2.29 7.31 4.09
N ILE A 418 -1.46 8.04 3.35
CA ILE A 418 -1.76 8.56 2.00
C ILE A 418 -1.05 7.65 0.98
N LEU A 419 -1.76 7.11 0.01
CA LEU A 419 -1.22 6.19 -0.99
C LEU A 419 -1.30 6.76 -2.40
N PHE A 420 -0.15 6.89 -3.05
CA PHE A 420 -0.02 7.12 -4.49
C PHE A 420 0.13 5.77 -5.18
N SER A 421 -0.91 5.31 -5.86
CA SER A 421 -1.00 3.93 -6.34
C SER A 421 -0.25 3.66 -7.65
N GLY A 422 -0.07 4.67 -8.51
CA GLY A 422 0.66 4.55 -9.78
C GLY A 422 0.45 5.75 -10.69
N GLY A 423 1.32 5.89 -11.70
CA GLY A 423 1.33 7.02 -12.62
C GLY A 423 2.28 8.14 -12.22
N VAL A 424 2.23 9.26 -12.92
CA VAL A 424 3.10 10.43 -12.70
C VAL A 424 2.24 11.62 -12.24
N TYR A 425 2.40 12.00 -10.98
CA TYR A 425 1.68 13.13 -10.38
C TYR A 425 2.55 14.37 -10.39
N LEU A 426 2.18 15.41 -11.15
CA LEU A 426 2.86 16.69 -11.09
C LEU A 426 2.43 17.47 -9.85
N THR A 427 3.38 18.18 -9.20
CA THR A 427 3.12 19.01 -8.02
C THR A 427 4.12 20.15 -7.89
N ASN A 428 3.69 21.23 -7.26
CA ASN A 428 4.55 22.31 -6.77
C ASN A 428 5.12 22.04 -5.36
N GLY A 429 4.89 20.83 -4.82
CA GLY A 429 5.32 20.38 -3.51
C GLY A 429 4.16 20.04 -2.58
N MET A 430 4.45 19.22 -1.60
CA MET A 430 3.51 18.77 -0.57
C MET A 430 4.01 19.20 0.81
N VAL A 431 3.10 19.69 1.65
CA VAL A 431 3.38 20.02 3.06
C VAL A 431 2.60 19.09 3.97
N VAL A 432 3.31 18.31 4.77
CA VAL A 432 2.72 17.46 5.81
C VAL A 432 2.26 18.36 6.95
N VAL A 433 1.01 18.27 7.34
CA VAL A 433 0.36 19.18 8.30
C VAL A 433 0.00 18.52 9.63
N TYR A 434 0.14 17.21 9.74
CA TYR A 434 -0.18 16.45 10.95
C TYR A 434 0.88 15.41 11.29
N ASP A 435 1.07 15.14 12.57
CA ASP A 435 1.91 14.05 13.07
C ASP A 435 1.40 12.69 12.61
N LYS A 436 2.25 11.67 12.65
CA LYS A 436 1.92 10.28 12.29
C LYS A 436 1.41 10.12 10.85
N THR A 437 1.82 11.02 9.95
CA THR A 437 1.49 10.93 8.52
C THR A 437 2.39 9.93 7.83
N HIS A 438 1.80 8.99 7.12
CA HIS A 438 2.50 8.04 6.27
C HIS A 438 2.20 8.33 4.79
N ILE A 439 3.19 8.79 4.04
CA ILE A 439 3.13 8.98 2.58
C ILE A 439 3.75 7.73 1.93
N GLU A 440 2.92 6.95 1.28
CA GLU A 440 3.38 5.79 0.52
C GLU A 440 3.31 6.06 -0.98
N ILE A 441 4.47 5.94 -1.63
CA ILE A 441 4.62 6.11 -3.07
C ILE A 441 4.91 4.72 -3.65
N ALA A 442 3.90 4.06 -4.22
CA ALA A 442 4.07 2.73 -4.78
C ALA A 442 5.15 2.70 -5.89
N ASN A 443 5.74 1.54 -6.13
CA ASN A 443 6.82 1.39 -7.15
C ASN A 443 6.47 1.96 -8.53
N ALA A 444 5.19 1.92 -8.92
CA ALA A 444 4.69 2.44 -10.19
C ALA A 444 4.35 3.93 -10.16
N ALA A 445 4.46 4.59 -9.00
CA ALA A 445 4.12 5.99 -8.82
C ALA A 445 5.36 6.89 -8.86
N THR A 446 5.22 8.03 -9.48
CA THR A 446 6.21 9.10 -9.48
C THR A 446 5.56 10.41 -9.07
N ILE A 447 6.10 11.07 -8.07
CA ILE A 447 5.77 12.44 -7.73
C ILE A 447 6.81 13.32 -8.40
N ARG A 448 6.37 14.19 -9.31
CA ARG A 448 7.24 14.98 -10.16
C ARG A 448 6.97 16.47 -9.97
N SER A 449 8.03 17.26 -9.91
CA SER A 449 7.93 18.72 -9.91
C SER A 449 7.31 19.24 -11.22
N THR A 450 6.49 20.29 -11.10
CA THR A 450 6.06 21.10 -12.26
C THR A 450 7.20 21.96 -12.85
N GLY A 451 8.36 21.99 -12.17
CA GLY A 451 9.51 22.84 -12.48
C GLY A 451 9.65 24.05 -11.55
N VAL A 452 8.60 24.44 -10.82
CA VAL A 452 8.63 25.52 -9.83
C VAL A 452 8.13 24.99 -8.51
N VAL A 453 8.96 24.95 -7.50
CA VAL A 453 8.57 24.56 -6.14
C VAL A 453 8.73 25.78 -5.22
N PRO A 454 7.63 26.41 -4.80
CA PRO A 454 7.70 27.56 -3.91
C PRO A 454 8.21 27.18 -2.52
N GLU A 455 8.46 28.15 -1.66
CA GLU A 455 8.77 27.85 -0.27
C GLU A 455 7.70 26.92 0.32
N PRO A 456 8.09 25.83 1.00
CA PRO A 456 9.39 25.52 1.60
C PRO A 456 10.41 24.80 0.69
N TYR A 457 10.31 24.93 -0.62
CA TYR A 457 11.29 24.44 -1.60
C TYR A 457 11.60 22.94 -1.49
N ALA A 458 10.58 22.12 -1.38
CA ALA A 458 10.71 20.66 -1.34
C ALA A 458 9.53 19.97 -2.04
N LEU A 459 9.80 18.83 -2.66
CA LEU A 459 8.70 17.97 -3.17
C LEU A 459 7.85 17.44 -2.02
N ILE A 460 8.49 17.07 -0.90
CA ILE A 460 7.80 16.74 0.34
C ILE A 460 8.47 17.48 1.50
N TYR A 461 7.70 18.29 2.20
CA TYR A 461 8.13 19.01 3.40
C TYR A 461 7.39 18.48 4.63
N THR A 462 8.11 18.27 5.73
CA THR A 462 7.53 17.98 7.04
C THR A 462 8.20 18.78 8.14
N GLY A 463 7.39 19.38 9.01
CA GLY A 463 7.77 19.91 10.32
C GLY A 463 7.07 19.16 11.45
N MET A 464 6.50 18.00 11.14
CA MET A 464 5.73 17.15 12.04
C MET A 464 6.55 15.94 12.51
N SER A 465 6.10 15.29 13.58
CA SER A 465 6.71 14.07 14.12
C SER A 465 6.10 12.81 13.54
N ASP A 466 6.84 11.70 13.64
CA ASP A 466 6.39 10.36 13.22
C ASP A 466 5.95 10.30 11.74
N THR A 467 6.51 11.18 10.88
CA THR A 467 6.27 11.14 9.44
C THR A 467 7.04 9.97 8.81
N LEU A 468 6.35 9.14 8.04
CA LEU A 468 6.94 8.05 7.24
C LEU A 468 6.73 8.33 5.75
N ILE A 469 7.80 8.30 4.97
CA ILE A 469 7.78 8.40 3.49
C ILE A 469 8.44 7.13 2.94
N ASN A 470 7.69 6.30 2.22
CA ASN A 470 8.25 5.05 1.68
C ASN A 470 7.47 4.53 0.45
N GLY A 471 7.67 3.24 0.04
CA GLY A 471 6.83 2.54 -0.94
C GLY A 471 7.53 2.12 -2.23
N GLY A 472 8.80 2.49 -2.41
CA GLY A 472 9.61 2.10 -3.59
C GLY A 472 9.41 2.95 -4.84
N GLY A 473 8.53 3.97 -4.78
CA GLY A 473 8.27 4.91 -5.88
C GLY A 473 9.37 5.97 -6.04
N THR A 474 9.07 6.99 -6.83
CA THR A 474 10.06 7.99 -7.25
C THR A 474 9.62 9.41 -6.89
N LEU A 475 10.54 10.20 -6.33
CA LEU A 475 10.51 11.65 -6.31
C LEU A 475 11.41 12.17 -7.44
N ASP A 476 10.85 12.92 -8.38
CA ASP A 476 11.54 13.42 -9.57
C ASP A 476 11.48 14.96 -9.60
N GLY A 477 12.61 15.63 -9.44
CA GLY A 477 12.72 17.07 -9.51
C GLY A 477 12.41 17.65 -10.89
N ASN A 478 12.33 16.81 -11.93
CA ASN A 478 12.02 17.20 -13.31
C ASN A 478 12.94 18.30 -13.84
N SER A 479 14.23 18.18 -13.53
CA SER A 479 15.17 19.26 -13.76
C SER A 479 15.52 19.44 -15.24
N THR A 480 14.98 20.49 -15.82
CA THR A 480 15.51 21.08 -17.05
C THR A 480 16.02 22.51 -16.84
N ALA A 481 15.81 23.09 -15.66
CA ALA A 481 16.16 24.47 -15.32
C ALA A 481 17.29 24.52 -14.27
N THR A 482 18.32 25.33 -14.52
CA THR A 482 19.54 25.42 -13.70
C THR A 482 19.43 26.34 -12.49
N ASP A 483 18.30 27.02 -12.28
CA ASP A 483 18.18 28.14 -11.34
C ASP A 483 17.09 27.95 -10.27
N LEU A 484 16.63 26.73 -10.03
CA LEU A 484 15.54 26.47 -9.10
C LEU A 484 16.01 25.84 -7.79
N ARG A 485 15.72 26.51 -6.69
CA ARG A 485 15.92 25.98 -5.35
C ARG A 485 14.90 24.88 -5.08
N MET A 486 15.35 23.64 -4.85
CA MET A 486 14.48 22.51 -4.60
C MET A 486 15.20 21.45 -3.75
N ASN A 487 14.46 20.75 -2.90
CA ASN A 487 14.93 19.52 -2.26
C ASN A 487 13.94 18.38 -2.58
N GLY A 488 14.38 17.15 -2.53
CA GLY A 488 13.49 16.00 -2.68
C GLY A 488 12.58 15.87 -1.44
N VAL A 489 13.18 15.65 -0.27
CA VAL A 489 12.49 15.66 1.03
C VAL A 489 13.16 16.66 1.94
N ARG A 490 12.37 17.43 2.69
CA ARG A 490 12.85 18.38 3.68
C ARG A 490 12.18 18.14 5.02
N ILE A 491 12.97 17.78 6.04
CA ILE A 491 12.54 17.54 7.43
C ILE A 491 13.04 18.69 8.27
N MET A 492 12.15 19.44 8.93
CA MET A 492 12.49 20.69 9.63
C MET A 492 11.96 20.71 11.05
N CYS A 493 12.72 21.35 11.94
CA CYS A 493 12.33 21.58 13.33
C CYS A 493 12.26 23.07 13.67
N ASP A 494 11.83 23.91 12.74
CA ASP A 494 11.84 25.38 12.91
C ASP A 494 10.90 25.85 14.01
N THR A 495 9.73 25.29 14.14
CA THR A 495 8.70 25.70 15.11
C THR A 495 8.67 24.86 16.38
N GLN A 496 9.10 23.62 16.28
CA GLN A 496 9.12 22.63 17.38
C GLN A 496 10.13 21.53 17.10
N SER A 497 10.56 20.81 18.11
CA SER A 497 11.34 19.60 17.92
C SER A 497 10.48 18.52 17.26
N THR A 498 11.07 17.77 16.35
CA THR A 498 10.41 16.64 15.67
C THR A 498 11.02 15.32 16.10
N TYR A 499 10.25 14.24 15.98
CA TYR A 499 10.64 12.92 16.46
C TYR A 499 10.36 11.85 15.40
N ASN A 500 11.24 10.85 15.29
CA ASN A 500 11.06 9.58 14.58
C ASN A 500 10.68 9.70 13.09
N ASN A 501 11.00 10.77 12.43
CA ASN A 501 10.75 10.94 11.00
C ASN A 501 11.57 9.94 10.18
N ARG A 502 10.95 9.32 9.19
CA ARG A 502 11.57 8.25 8.39
C ARG A 502 11.36 8.47 6.89
N VAL A 503 12.43 8.29 6.12
CA VAL A 503 12.38 8.18 4.66
C VAL A 503 13.06 6.87 4.31
N ASP A 504 12.33 5.95 3.72
CA ASP A 504 12.78 4.58 3.50
C ASP A 504 12.32 4.04 2.14
N ASN A 505 13.20 3.33 1.45
CA ASN A 505 12.87 2.64 0.21
C ASN A 505 12.12 3.51 -0.81
N ILE A 506 12.73 4.63 -1.22
CA ILE A 506 12.27 5.48 -2.32
C ILE A 506 13.44 5.88 -3.24
N ARG A 507 13.12 6.26 -4.47
CA ARG A 507 14.06 6.84 -5.43
C ARG A 507 13.89 8.35 -5.46
N ILE A 508 15.01 9.08 -5.43
CA ILE A 508 15.03 10.55 -5.52
C ILE A 508 15.98 10.93 -6.64
N LYS A 509 15.51 11.69 -7.62
CA LYS A 509 16.35 12.03 -8.77
C LYS A 509 16.04 13.41 -9.34
N ASN A 510 17.00 13.92 -10.13
CA ASN A 510 16.87 15.16 -10.89
C ASN A 510 16.52 16.37 -10.02
N ILE A 511 17.10 16.46 -8.83
CA ILE A 511 16.89 17.58 -7.89
C ILE A 511 17.87 18.69 -8.26
N THR A 512 17.37 19.90 -8.51
CA THR A 512 18.18 21.08 -8.86
C THR A 512 18.52 21.97 -7.68
N ALA A 513 19.63 22.66 -7.79
CA ALA A 513 20.04 23.73 -6.89
C ALA A 513 20.01 25.10 -7.59
N ASN A 514 19.65 26.14 -6.85
CA ASN A 514 19.87 27.50 -7.31
C ASN A 514 21.36 27.85 -7.15
N ARG A 515 21.97 28.30 -8.24
CA ARG A 515 23.39 28.66 -8.34
C ARG A 515 23.53 30.06 -8.91
N PRO A 516 23.24 31.11 -8.13
CA PRO A 516 23.42 32.46 -8.62
C PRO A 516 24.90 32.74 -8.91
N GLU A 517 25.18 33.50 -9.97
CA GLU A 517 26.55 33.87 -10.37
C GLU A 517 27.21 34.63 -9.21
N GLY A 518 28.34 34.08 -8.70
CA GLY A 518 29.06 34.63 -7.54
C GLY A 518 28.43 34.39 -6.19
N GLY A 519 27.34 33.62 -6.09
CA GLY A 519 26.66 33.28 -4.84
C GLY A 519 26.81 31.83 -4.39
N GLY A 520 26.39 31.53 -3.17
CA GLY A 520 26.37 30.17 -2.64
C GLY A 520 25.26 29.30 -3.28
N ILE A 521 25.50 28.00 -3.34
CA ILE A 521 24.51 27.02 -3.81
C ILE A 521 23.41 26.87 -2.75
N SER A 522 22.14 26.97 -3.14
CA SER A 522 21.00 26.79 -2.23
C SER A 522 20.00 25.78 -2.75
N GLY A 523 19.53 24.86 -1.88
CA GLY A 523 18.74 23.70 -2.27
C GLY A 523 19.57 22.67 -3.03
N GLY A 524 18.92 21.77 -3.70
CA GLY A 524 19.59 20.75 -4.52
C GLY A 524 19.87 19.45 -3.79
N ASP A 525 19.35 19.28 -2.58
CA ASP A 525 19.58 18.07 -1.80
C ASP A 525 18.52 16.98 -2.09
N GLY A 526 18.97 15.75 -2.12
CA GLY A 526 18.03 14.64 -2.16
C GLY A 526 17.15 14.62 -0.90
N VAL A 527 17.79 14.61 0.26
CA VAL A 527 17.12 14.75 1.58
C VAL A 527 17.85 15.82 2.41
N TYR A 528 17.09 16.76 2.97
CA TYR A 528 17.58 17.79 3.85
C TYR A 528 16.94 17.69 5.23
N VAL A 529 17.73 17.59 6.29
CA VAL A 529 17.29 17.54 7.70
C VAL A 529 17.86 18.75 8.42
N GLY A 530 17.02 19.70 8.78
CA GLY A 530 17.47 20.97 9.33
C GLY A 530 16.46 21.59 10.27
N GLY A 531 16.63 22.90 10.49
CA GLY A 531 15.81 23.74 11.34
C GLY A 531 16.63 24.82 12.03
N SER A 532 16.00 25.70 12.72
CA SER A 532 16.60 26.85 13.40
C SER A 532 16.32 26.83 14.91
N GLY A 533 17.14 27.57 15.67
CA GLY A 533 16.99 27.74 17.11
C GLY A 533 17.36 26.51 17.95
N SER A 534 16.69 26.35 19.09
CA SER A 534 16.97 25.29 20.07
C SER A 534 16.24 23.97 19.82
N ASN A 535 15.45 23.88 18.78
CA ASN A 535 14.72 22.68 18.42
C ASN A 535 15.61 21.70 17.66
N TYR A 536 15.31 20.39 17.77
CA TYR A 536 16.08 19.33 17.12
C TYR A 536 15.17 18.32 16.43
N ASN A 537 15.70 17.69 15.37
CA ASN A 537 15.13 16.49 14.79
C ASN A 537 15.72 15.27 15.51
N TYR A 538 14.92 14.57 16.29
CA TYR A 538 15.35 13.38 17.05
C TYR A 538 15.00 12.09 16.33
N GLY A 539 15.96 11.15 16.25
CA GLY A 539 15.73 9.79 15.79
C GLY A 539 15.31 9.69 14.30
N VAL A 540 15.73 10.63 13.47
CA VAL A 540 15.49 10.55 12.00
C VAL A 540 16.11 9.29 11.43
N ARG A 541 15.39 8.61 10.54
CA ARG A 541 15.88 7.47 9.80
C ARG A 541 15.80 7.69 8.30
N LEU A 542 16.94 7.55 7.62
CA LEU A 542 17.08 7.65 6.17
C LEU A 542 17.71 6.34 5.68
N SER A 543 16.92 5.46 5.10
CA SER A 543 17.41 4.12 4.75
C SER A 543 16.91 3.63 3.39
N ASN A 544 17.72 2.77 2.74
CA ASN A 544 17.37 2.15 1.46
C ASN A 544 16.99 3.15 0.35
N LEU A 545 17.54 4.36 0.39
CA LEU A 545 17.27 5.38 -0.59
C LEU A 545 18.15 5.18 -1.82
N HIS A 546 17.60 5.42 -3.00
CA HIS A 546 18.33 5.51 -4.25
C HIS A 546 18.29 6.97 -4.73
N ILE A 547 19.36 7.74 -4.43
CA ILE A 547 19.46 9.16 -4.76
C ILE A 547 20.37 9.31 -5.96
N GLN A 548 19.90 10.01 -7.01
CA GLN A 548 20.63 10.13 -8.24
C GLN A 548 20.49 11.54 -8.84
N THR A 549 21.58 12.08 -9.36
CA THR A 549 21.62 13.37 -10.09
C THR A 549 21.02 14.51 -9.24
N VAL A 550 21.74 14.89 -8.20
CA VAL A 550 21.34 15.94 -7.27
C VAL A 550 22.27 17.15 -7.34
N GLY A 551 21.69 18.32 -7.35
CA GLY A 551 22.34 19.58 -7.64
C GLY A 551 23.27 20.09 -6.54
N ARG A 552 23.18 19.60 -5.30
CA ARG A 552 24.07 19.91 -4.18
C ARG A 552 24.48 18.63 -3.46
N ASN A 553 23.76 18.20 -2.48
CA ASN A 553 24.11 17.06 -1.65
C ASN A 553 23.12 15.90 -1.80
N GLY A 554 23.59 14.66 -1.65
CA GLY A 554 22.70 13.52 -1.59
C GLY A 554 21.81 13.60 -0.35
N ILE A 555 22.43 13.69 0.82
CA ILE A 555 21.78 13.82 2.12
C ILE A 555 22.48 14.92 2.93
N SER A 556 21.74 15.87 3.46
CA SER A 556 22.25 16.93 4.34
C SER A 556 21.66 16.81 5.74
N ILE A 557 22.52 16.80 6.76
CA ILE A 557 22.16 16.80 8.18
C ILE A 557 22.68 18.06 8.83
N ILE A 558 21.82 19.03 9.05
CA ILE A 558 22.17 20.31 9.63
C ILE A 558 21.81 20.34 11.12
N ASN A 559 20.67 19.76 11.50
CA ASN A 559 20.22 19.80 12.89
C ASN A 559 19.49 18.51 13.24
N ALA A 560 20.21 17.53 13.80
CA ALA A 560 19.63 16.26 14.22
C ALA A 560 20.40 15.66 15.40
N SER A 561 19.73 14.85 16.20
CA SER A 561 20.32 14.03 17.25
C SER A 561 19.84 12.58 17.15
N GLY A 562 20.78 11.63 17.15
CA GLY A 562 20.47 10.21 17.03
C GLY A 562 19.93 9.81 15.67
N ALA A 563 20.28 10.51 14.59
CA ALA A 563 19.88 10.13 13.23
C ALA A 563 20.58 8.85 12.78
N ILE A 564 19.85 8.03 11.98
CA ILE A 564 20.37 6.82 11.35
C ILE A 564 20.26 6.98 9.85
N ILE A 565 21.40 6.94 9.16
CA ILE A 565 21.54 7.02 7.71
C ILE A 565 22.17 5.71 7.25
N ALA A 566 21.37 4.80 6.71
CA ALA A 566 21.84 3.44 6.47
C ALA A 566 21.42 2.88 5.11
N ASP A 567 22.33 2.12 4.49
CA ASP A 567 22.06 1.31 3.29
C ASP A 567 21.54 2.13 2.09
N ASN A 568 21.98 3.40 1.99
CA ASN A 568 21.60 4.28 0.91
C ASN A 568 22.59 4.15 -0.26
N PHE A 569 22.04 4.22 -1.48
CA PHE A 569 22.81 4.35 -2.72
C PHE A 569 22.69 5.78 -3.24
N ILE A 570 23.85 6.49 -3.35
CA ILE A 570 23.90 7.87 -3.83
C ILE A 570 24.83 7.93 -5.04
N GLN A 571 24.31 8.42 -6.15
CA GLN A 571 25.07 8.55 -7.39
C GLN A 571 24.90 9.94 -7.97
N ASP A 572 26.01 10.52 -8.46
CA ASP A 572 26.03 11.77 -9.23
C ASP A 572 25.48 12.98 -8.45
N TRP A 573 26.30 13.52 -7.60
CA TRP A 573 26.03 14.70 -6.76
C TRP A 573 27.00 15.84 -7.13
N HIS A 574 26.65 17.08 -6.76
CA HIS A 574 27.54 18.19 -7.05
C HIS A 574 28.58 18.41 -5.95
N GLN A 575 28.16 18.56 -4.71
CA GLN A 575 29.04 18.94 -3.59
C GLN A 575 29.37 17.75 -2.69
N THR A 576 28.43 17.21 -1.97
CA THR A 576 28.67 16.13 -0.99
C THR A 576 27.66 14.99 -1.13
N GLY A 577 28.11 13.74 -1.04
CA GLY A 577 27.21 12.59 -0.99
C GLY A 577 26.36 12.61 0.29
N ILE A 578 27.02 12.58 1.47
CA ILE A 578 26.37 12.74 2.80
C ILE A 578 27.11 13.86 3.54
N ASP A 579 26.38 14.92 3.87
CA ASP A 579 26.89 16.15 4.43
C ASP A 579 26.33 16.41 5.84
N PHE A 580 27.22 16.45 6.82
CA PHE A 580 26.90 16.92 8.17
C PHE A 580 27.45 18.33 8.33
N GLU A 581 26.58 19.33 8.27
CA GLU A 581 26.97 20.74 8.23
C GLU A 581 26.25 21.57 9.32
N PRO A 582 26.37 21.20 10.61
CA PRO A 582 25.73 21.98 11.69
C PRO A 582 26.32 23.37 11.79
N SER A 583 25.49 24.40 11.93
CA SER A 583 25.91 25.76 12.27
C SER A 583 26.28 25.84 13.77
N SER A 584 26.76 27.01 14.24
CA SER A 584 27.19 27.22 15.63
C SER A 584 26.12 26.91 16.70
N GLU A 585 24.83 27.00 16.32
CA GLU A 585 23.69 26.76 17.23
C GLU A 585 23.01 25.40 16.97
N GLN A 586 23.42 24.70 15.90
CA GLN A 586 22.85 23.44 15.44
C GLN A 586 23.81 22.30 15.75
N ARG A 587 23.30 21.06 15.81
CA ARG A 587 24.12 19.90 16.13
C ARG A 587 23.72 18.69 15.30
N ALA A 588 24.72 17.94 14.85
CA ALA A 588 24.56 16.64 14.22
C ALA A 588 25.26 15.58 15.07
N ASN A 589 24.67 15.22 16.23
CA ASN A 589 25.32 14.45 17.27
C ASN A 589 24.72 13.05 17.43
N ASN A 590 25.57 12.10 17.88
CA ASN A 590 25.17 10.74 18.19
C ASN A 590 24.47 10.02 17.03
N CYS A 591 24.85 10.34 15.80
CA CYS A 591 24.27 9.78 14.59
C CYS A 591 24.99 8.49 14.16
N THR A 592 24.31 7.63 13.44
CA THR A 592 24.90 6.43 12.82
C THR A 592 24.78 6.55 11.31
N VAL A 593 25.90 6.45 10.61
CA VAL A 593 26.00 6.43 9.15
C VAL A 593 26.66 5.15 8.73
N SER A 594 25.89 4.21 8.13
CA SER A 594 26.41 2.85 7.90
C SER A 594 25.91 2.23 6.60
N GLY A 595 26.77 1.45 5.97
CA GLY A 595 26.39 0.65 4.79
C GLY A 595 26.04 1.47 3.55
N ASN A 596 26.32 2.77 3.52
CA ASN A 596 25.98 3.62 2.38
C ASN A 596 26.99 3.44 1.24
N SER A 597 26.51 3.43 0.00
CA SER A 597 27.31 3.35 -1.22
C SER A 597 27.19 4.66 -2.00
N ILE A 598 28.31 5.37 -2.14
CA ILE A 598 28.36 6.67 -2.79
C ILE A 598 29.33 6.55 -3.99
N ILE A 599 28.81 6.77 -5.19
CA ILE A 599 29.54 6.54 -6.45
C ILE A 599 29.39 7.76 -7.35
N SER A 600 30.53 8.29 -7.84
CA SER A 600 30.51 9.41 -8.79
C SER A 600 29.72 9.11 -10.05
N GLY A 601 29.16 10.14 -10.66
CA GLY A 601 28.51 10.14 -11.97
C GLY A 601 29.16 11.15 -12.92
N ASP A 602 28.57 11.34 -14.07
CA ASP A 602 29.13 12.15 -15.14
C ASP A 602 28.50 13.55 -15.25
N THR A 603 27.41 13.82 -14.51
CA THR A 603 26.67 15.08 -14.66
C THR A 603 27.24 16.19 -13.79
N TYR A 604 27.68 15.87 -12.57
CA TYR A 604 28.13 16.82 -11.58
C TYR A 604 29.58 16.61 -11.14
N SER A 605 30.10 17.58 -10.38
CA SER A 605 31.54 17.62 -9.97
C SER A 605 31.91 16.54 -8.97
N ASN A 606 30.98 15.96 -8.24
CA ASN A 606 31.17 14.89 -7.24
C ASN A 606 32.33 15.20 -6.28
N LEU A 607 32.30 16.38 -5.61
CA LEU A 607 33.46 16.87 -4.88
C LEU A 607 33.85 16.01 -3.69
N TYR A 608 32.89 15.69 -2.82
CA TYR A 608 33.07 14.94 -1.57
C TYR A 608 32.07 13.80 -1.47
N CYS A 609 32.45 12.62 -0.93
CA CYS A 609 31.47 11.61 -0.54
C CYS A 609 30.91 11.94 0.85
N PHE A 610 31.79 12.27 1.81
CA PHE A 610 31.39 12.52 3.19
C PHE A 610 32.00 13.84 3.71
N ASP A 611 31.19 14.71 4.25
CA ASP A 611 31.60 15.81 5.14
C ASP A 611 31.09 15.48 6.55
N VAL A 612 32.01 15.23 7.47
CA VAL A 612 31.73 14.70 8.80
C VAL A 612 31.94 15.80 9.83
N ARG A 613 30.90 16.19 10.53
CA ARG A 613 30.94 17.18 11.62
C ARG A 613 30.05 16.72 12.78
N GLY A 614 30.14 17.38 13.92
CA GLY A 614 29.39 17.08 15.13
C GLY A 614 30.10 16.14 16.09
N ALA A 615 29.39 15.56 17.05
CA ALA A 615 29.99 14.75 18.11
C ALA A 615 29.36 13.36 18.26
N GLY A 616 30.16 12.38 18.69
CA GLY A 616 29.70 11.06 19.11
C GLY A 616 29.09 10.20 18.00
N SER A 617 29.29 10.53 16.73
CA SER A 617 28.68 9.80 15.60
C SER A 617 29.55 8.65 15.12
N VAL A 618 28.89 7.59 14.64
CA VAL A 618 29.52 6.38 14.08
C VAL A 618 29.33 6.35 12.57
N TRP A 619 30.44 6.24 11.81
CA TRP A 619 30.49 6.11 10.36
C TRP A 619 31.14 4.79 10.01
N SER A 620 30.38 3.78 9.62
CA SER A 620 30.89 2.42 9.49
C SER A 620 30.41 1.69 8.23
N GLY A 621 31.32 0.96 7.59
CA GLY A 621 30.99 0.11 6.46
C GLY A 621 30.48 0.85 5.22
N ASN A 622 30.76 2.14 5.10
CA ASN A 622 30.35 2.94 3.95
C ASN A 622 31.35 2.80 2.81
N SER A 623 30.89 2.97 1.57
CA SER A 623 31.70 2.97 0.36
C SER A 623 31.64 4.34 -0.31
N CYS A 624 32.81 4.88 -0.67
CA CYS A 624 33.00 6.11 -1.42
C CYS A 624 33.87 5.80 -2.65
N VAL A 625 33.39 6.10 -3.85
CA VAL A 625 34.10 5.86 -5.10
C VAL A 625 34.02 7.05 -6.03
N GLY A 626 35.19 7.55 -6.48
CA GLY A 626 35.30 8.51 -7.56
C GLY A 626 35.08 9.97 -7.18
N ALA A 627 35.17 10.36 -5.90
CA ALA A 627 35.17 11.76 -5.52
C ALA A 627 36.32 12.52 -6.22
N THR A 628 36.11 13.78 -6.61
CA THR A 628 37.11 14.56 -7.37
C THR A 628 38.01 15.45 -6.52
N SER A 629 37.58 15.77 -5.28
CA SER A 629 38.34 16.58 -4.32
C SER A 629 38.75 15.71 -3.12
N HIS A 630 38.31 16.04 -1.90
CA HIS A 630 38.55 15.20 -0.75
C HIS A 630 37.43 14.16 -0.64
N ALA A 631 37.75 12.86 -0.71
CA ALA A 631 36.70 11.86 -0.67
C ALA A 631 35.93 11.91 0.65
N VAL A 632 36.66 12.05 1.77
CA VAL A 632 36.09 12.22 3.11
C VAL A 632 36.72 13.42 3.81
N LYS A 633 35.91 14.22 4.47
CA LYS A 633 36.35 15.33 5.32
C LYS A 633 35.84 15.11 6.74
N ILE A 634 36.74 15.02 7.71
CA ILE A 634 36.42 15.11 9.15
C ILE A 634 36.99 16.44 9.60
N VAL A 635 36.11 17.43 9.79
CA VAL A 635 36.57 18.83 9.89
C VAL A 635 36.24 19.43 11.25
N SER A 636 36.59 20.70 11.45
CA SER A 636 36.43 21.45 12.68
C SER A 636 35.10 21.19 13.41
N ASN A 637 35.11 21.18 14.75
CA ASN A 637 34.01 20.90 15.63
C ASN A 637 33.52 19.42 15.62
N THR A 638 34.43 18.48 15.32
CA THR A 638 34.19 17.05 15.51
C THR A 638 34.76 16.54 16.83
N GLU A 639 33.99 15.76 17.55
CA GLU A 639 34.41 15.17 18.80
C GLU A 639 33.90 13.74 18.95
N GLY A 640 34.81 12.78 19.19
CA GLY A 640 34.44 11.39 19.44
C GLY A 640 33.84 10.64 18.25
N ILE A 641 34.17 11.02 17.03
CA ILE A 641 33.72 10.32 15.82
C ILE A 641 34.39 8.94 15.75
N GLN A 642 33.60 7.92 15.43
CA GLN A 642 34.04 6.58 15.10
C GLN A 642 33.94 6.38 13.58
N PHE A 643 35.04 6.48 12.86
CA PHE A 643 35.11 6.26 11.41
C PHE A 643 35.78 4.91 11.14
N VAL A 644 34.97 3.85 10.94
CA VAL A 644 35.41 2.45 11.08
C VAL A 644 34.94 1.58 9.93
N GLY A 645 35.88 0.83 9.30
CA GLY A 645 35.54 -0.19 8.32
C GLY A 645 34.98 0.36 6.99
N ASN A 646 35.29 1.60 6.65
CA ASN A 646 34.83 2.21 5.41
C ASN A 646 35.79 1.93 4.24
N TYR A 647 35.26 1.91 3.02
CA TYR A 647 36.01 1.76 1.77
C TYR A 647 35.99 3.07 1.00
N ILE A 648 37.18 3.58 0.68
CA ILE A 648 37.36 4.87 -0.02
C ILE A 648 38.26 4.63 -1.22
N ASP A 649 37.78 4.98 -2.42
CA ASP A 649 38.50 4.79 -3.68
C ASP A 649 38.49 6.08 -4.52
N GLY A 650 39.64 6.72 -4.64
CA GLY A 650 39.83 7.97 -5.40
C GLY A 650 39.90 9.21 -4.51
N GLY A 651 39.65 10.35 -5.13
CA GLY A 651 39.83 11.67 -4.56
C GLY A 651 41.26 12.26 -4.74
N LEU A 652 41.37 13.59 -4.65
CA LEU A 652 42.67 14.23 -4.52
C LEU A 652 43.30 13.82 -3.18
N VAL A 653 42.51 13.85 -2.13
CA VAL A 653 42.82 13.32 -0.80
C VAL A 653 41.73 12.31 -0.40
N GLY A 654 42.12 11.13 0.03
CA GLY A 654 41.16 10.10 0.48
C GLY A 654 40.43 10.51 1.76
N LEU A 655 41.17 10.85 2.80
CA LEU A 655 40.61 11.28 4.09
C LEU A 655 41.33 12.55 4.55
N LEU A 656 40.61 13.66 4.67
CA LEU A 656 41.09 14.90 5.28
C LEU A 656 40.62 14.96 6.74
N LEU A 657 41.58 15.03 7.68
CA LEU A 657 41.37 15.34 9.08
C LEU A 657 41.77 16.79 9.31
N GLN A 658 40.79 17.68 9.51
CA GLN A 658 41.06 19.12 9.64
C GLN A 658 40.49 19.68 10.94
N GLY A 659 41.28 20.41 11.67
CA GLY A 659 40.87 21.16 12.86
C GLY A 659 41.55 22.49 12.93
N THR A 660 40.83 23.57 13.22
CA THR A 660 41.40 24.85 13.60
C THR A 660 41.42 24.90 15.12
N ASP A 661 42.58 25.20 15.69
CA ASP A 661 42.80 25.40 17.14
C ASP A 661 42.36 24.16 17.99
N GLY A 662 42.58 22.95 17.49
CA GLY A 662 42.28 21.71 18.24
C GLY A 662 40.80 21.36 18.37
N ASN A 663 39.93 21.91 17.57
CA ASN A 663 38.48 21.67 17.62
C ASN A 663 38.02 20.33 17.01
N SER A 664 38.92 19.57 16.36
CA SER A 664 38.66 18.20 15.92
C SER A 664 39.45 17.22 16.77
N LYS A 665 38.80 16.50 17.69
CA LYS A 665 39.48 15.70 18.72
C LYS A 665 38.76 14.42 19.12
N TYR A 666 39.47 13.49 19.75
CA TYR A 666 38.98 12.22 20.23
C TYR A 666 38.36 11.33 19.16
N ASN A 667 38.72 11.54 17.90
CA ASN A 667 38.18 10.76 16.79
C ASN A 667 38.97 9.45 16.61
N ASN A 668 38.28 8.35 16.36
CA ASN A 668 38.86 7.05 16.07
C ASN A 668 38.69 6.70 14.59
N ILE A 669 39.77 6.48 13.89
CA ILE A 669 39.83 6.13 12.47
C ILE A 669 40.44 4.74 12.35
N SER A 670 39.62 3.71 12.16
CA SER A 670 40.15 2.37 12.20
C SER A 670 39.53 1.38 11.19
N ASN A 671 40.31 0.41 10.77
CA ASN A 671 39.89 -0.67 9.88
C ASN A 671 39.37 -0.19 8.51
N ASN A 672 39.73 1.01 8.06
CA ASN A 672 39.31 1.54 6.76
C ASN A 672 40.25 1.07 5.66
N ILE A 673 39.73 0.97 4.43
CA ILE A 673 40.51 0.82 3.20
C ILE A 673 40.45 2.12 2.43
N ILE A 674 41.58 2.77 2.20
CA ILE A 674 41.70 4.03 1.47
C ILE A 674 42.70 3.83 0.33
N LYS A 675 42.27 4.06 -0.91
CA LYS A 675 43.15 3.80 -2.05
C LYS A 675 42.97 4.77 -3.20
N ASN A 676 43.94 4.75 -4.12
CA ASN A 676 43.94 5.47 -5.42
C ASN A 676 43.73 6.99 -5.28
N SER A 677 44.08 7.59 -4.15
CA SER A 677 44.02 9.04 -4.00
C SER A 677 45.17 9.70 -4.77
N SER A 678 44.87 10.70 -5.59
CA SER A 678 45.88 11.25 -6.52
C SER A 678 46.97 12.09 -5.83
N ASN A 679 46.76 12.55 -4.60
CA ASN A 679 47.77 13.23 -3.76
C ASN A 679 48.05 12.38 -2.51
N SER A 680 47.15 12.33 -1.52
CA SER A 680 47.39 11.63 -0.27
C SER A 680 46.19 10.73 0.11
N CYS A 681 46.45 9.54 0.64
CA CYS A 681 45.37 8.74 1.20
C CYS A 681 44.80 9.41 2.44
N VAL A 682 45.65 9.93 3.29
CA VAL A 682 45.21 10.67 4.52
C VAL A 682 46.00 12.00 4.55
N ARG A 683 45.27 13.09 4.73
CA ARG A 683 45.83 14.37 5.07
C ARG A 683 45.30 14.82 6.41
N TRP A 684 46.25 15.25 7.27
CA TRP A 684 45.95 15.63 8.63
C TRP A 684 46.39 17.10 8.86
N ASP A 685 45.49 18.00 9.13
CA ASP A 685 45.72 19.41 9.18
C ASP A 685 45.03 20.05 10.42
N GLY A 686 45.75 20.12 11.53
CA GLY A 686 45.27 20.77 12.77
C GLY A 686 44.40 19.95 13.71
N ALA A 687 44.08 18.68 13.43
CA ALA A 687 43.32 17.81 14.33
C ALA A 687 44.23 17.20 15.45
N GLN A 688 43.66 16.96 16.66
CA GLN A 688 44.40 16.46 17.81
C GLN A 688 43.67 15.28 18.51
N GLN A 689 44.44 14.53 19.32
CA GLN A 689 43.90 13.42 20.14
C GLN A 689 43.15 12.39 19.25
N ILE A 690 43.71 12.10 18.10
CA ILE A 690 43.16 11.16 17.12
C ILE A 690 43.81 9.80 17.30
N ALA A 691 43.00 8.73 17.30
CA ALA A 691 43.48 7.37 17.19
C ALA A 691 43.29 6.85 15.76
N MET A 692 44.37 6.51 15.08
CA MET A 692 44.35 5.96 13.72
C MET A 692 45.01 4.58 13.67
N SER A 693 44.22 3.52 13.46
CA SER A 693 44.72 2.15 13.60
C SER A 693 44.10 1.13 12.64
N ASN A 694 44.89 0.13 12.26
CA ASN A 694 44.45 -1.01 11.46
C ASN A 694 43.85 -0.60 10.08
N ASN A 695 44.19 0.55 9.54
CA ASN A 695 43.74 0.98 8.24
C ASN A 695 44.67 0.40 7.16
N THR A 696 44.11 0.14 5.97
CA THR A 696 44.89 -0.25 4.78
C THR A 696 44.88 0.89 3.79
N LEU A 697 46.06 1.44 3.49
CA LEU A 697 46.27 2.52 2.57
C LEU A 697 46.96 1.99 1.31
N ILE A 698 46.38 2.20 0.13
CA ILE A 698 46.87 1.57 -1.12
C ILE A 698 47.05 2.61 -2.25
N ASP A 699 48.21 2.63 -2.87
CA ASP A 699 48.48 3.38 -4.10
C ASP A 699 48.15 4.87 -4.08
N CYS A 700 48.63 5.59 -3.08
CA CYS A 700 48.45 7.02 -2.93
C CYS A 700 49.53 7.80 -3.74
N GLY A 701 49.12 8.87 -4.43
CA GLY A 701 49.95 9.51 -5.46
C GLY A 701 51.22 10.18 -4.95
N TYR A 702 51.20 10.93 -3.86
CA TYR A 702 52.35 11.68 -3.34
C TYR A 702 52.81 11.16 -1.97
N THR A 703 51.95 11.08 -1.03
CA THR A 703 52.17 10.58 0.34
C THR A 703 51.00 9.77 0.78
N PHE A 704 51.23 8.64 1.45
CA PHE A 704 50.11 7.86 1.96
C PHE A 704 49.48 8.56 3.13
N MET A 705 50.26 9.11 4.06
CA MET A 705 49.79 9.85 5.19
C MET A 705 50.59 11.16 5.32
N ASP A 706 49.93 12.29 5.14
CA ASP A 706 50.47 13.64 5.18
C ASP A 706 49.97 14.38 6.44
N LEU A 707 50.87 14.56 7.40
CA LEU A 707 50.55 15.17 8.70
C LEU A 707 51.12 16.59 8.72
N ASN A 708 50.22 17.57 8.61
CA ASN A 708 50.60 19.00 8.65
C ASN A 708 49.88 19.68 9.82
N ASN A 709 50.54 20.59 10.53
CA ASN A 709 49.99 21.47 11.57
C ASN A 709 49.13 20.75 12.63
N HIS A 710 49.45 19.50 12.95
CA HIS A 710 48.67 18.78 13.92
C HIS A 710 49.13 19.07 15.37
N GLU A 711 48.19 19.33 16.24
CA GLU A 711 48.41 19.47 17.67
C GLU A 711 48.47 18.08 18.32
N GLY A 712 49.25 17.90 19.38
CA GLY A 712 49.72 16.64 19.92
C GLY A 712 48.66 15.62 20.44
N TYR A 713 49.15 14.54 21.05
CA TYR A 713 48.43 13.44 21.66
C TYR A 713 47.73 12.51 20.65
N ASN A 714 48.27 12.38 19.41
CA ASN A 714 47.75 11.47 18.42
C ASN A 714 48.41 10.08 18.51
N SER A 715 47.69 9.04 18.15
CA SER A 715 48.17 7.66 18.12
C SER A 715 47.94 7.04 16.74
N VAL A 716 49.03 6.60 16.10
CA VAL A 716 49.01 5.98 14.76
C VAL A 716 49.72 4.64 14.82
N HIS A 717 48.99 3.53 14.67
CA HIS A 717 49.58 2.20 14.81
C HIS A 717 48.87 1.11 13.99
N ASN A 718 49.56 0.05 13.65
CA ASN A 718 49.05 -1.15 12.98
C ASN A 718 48.41 -0.88 11.61
N ASN A 719 48.71 0.21 10.94
CA ASN A 719 48.20 0.45 9.58
C ASN A 719 49.06 -0.31 8.56
N VAL A 720 48.48 -0.66 7.42
CA VAL A 720 49.12 -1.33 6.31
C VAL A 720 49.23 -0.35 5.14
N PHE A 721 50.45 -0.14 4.65
CA PHE A 721 50.75 0.71 3.50
C PHE A 721 51.14 -0.18 2.34
N ILE A 722 50.44 -0.11 1.22
CA ILE A 722 50.69 -0.95 0.03
C ILE A 722 50.94 -0.05 -1.15
N ASN A 723 52.13 -0.17 -1.77
CA ASN A 723 52.49 0.50 -2.97
C ASN A 723 52.78 -0.50 -4.10
N THR A 724 51.85 -0.64 -5.05
CA THR A 724 51.97 -1.62 -6.14
C THR A 724 52.69 -1.10 -7.38
N GLY A 725 53.19 0.16 -7.40
CA GLY A 725 53.96 0.70 -8.52
C GLY A 725 53.79 2.20 -8.74
N VAL A 726 53.03 2.87 -7.89
CA VAL A 726 52.90 4.35 -7.91
C VAL A 726 54.13 4.97 -7.26
N THR A 727 54.63 6.07 -7.83
CA THR A 727 55.78 6.79 -7.30
C THR A 727 55.39 7.62 -6.08
N SER A 728 55.18 6.97 -4.94
CA SER A 728 54.95 7.67 -3.67
C SER A 728 56.27 8.12 -3.06
N ARG A 729 56.34 9.34 -2.60
CA ARG A 729 57.56 9.83 -1.93
C ARG A 729 57.74 9.21 -0.55
N TYR A 730 56.69 9.25 0.27
CA TYR A 730 56.73 8.77 1.64
C TYR A 730 55.48 7.98 2.03
N ALA A 731 55.64 6.99 2.88
CA ALA A 731 54.48 6.35 3.51
C ALA A 731 53.85 7.30 4.54
N ILE A 732 54.68 7.93 5.39
CA ILE A 732 54.20 8.94 6.34
C ILE A 732 55.10 10.16 6.22
N SER A 733 54.50 11.34 6.04
CA SER A 733 55.22 12.65 6.11
C SER A 733 54.63 13.42 7.30
N ALA A 734 55.45 13.82 8.26
CA ALA A 734 55.09 14.65 9.39
C ALA A 734 55.92 15.92 9.41
N GLU A 735 55.55 16.90 8.58
CA GLU A 735 56.12 18.23 8.60
C GLU A 735 55.36 19.08 9.60
N SER A 736 56.03 19.83 10.49
CA SER A 736 55.41 20.75 11.43
C SER A 736 54.50 20.09 12.50
N VAL A 737 54.98 19.08 13.20
CA VAL A 737 54.29 18.39 14.28
C VAL A 737 54.59 19.08 15.60
N SER A 738 53.57 19.41 16.40
CA SER A 738 53.69 19.87 17.80
C SER A 738 52.97 18.91 18.78
N GLY A 739 53.57 18.64 19.92
CA GLY A 739 53.00 17.83 20.99
C GLY A 739 53.39 16.34 20.99
N TYR A 740 52.78 15.57 21.90
CA TYR A 740 53.11 14.18 22.15
C TYR A 740 52.32 13.29 21.18
N ASN A 741 52.93 12.81 20.09
CA ASN A 741 52.36 11.88 19.14
C ASN A 741 53.05 10.52 19.27
N VAL A 742 52.26 9.44 19.16
CA VAL A 742 52.77 8.07 19.22
C VAL A 742 52.55 7.40 17.86
N PHE A 743 53.66 7.05 17.21
CA PHE A 743 53.68 6.20 16.02
C PHE A 743 54.09 4.79 16.42
N GLY A 744 53.17 3.87 16.50
CA GLY A 744 53.40 2.46 16.80
C GLY A 744 53.78 1.62 15.54
N PRO A 745 53.75 0.30 15.66
CA PRO A 745 54.09 -0.60 14.53
C PRO A 745 53.21 -0.38 13.31
N GLN A 746 53.82 -0.39 12.10
CA GLN A 746 53.15 -0.30 10.80
C GLN A 746 53.66 -1.43 9.88
N THR A 747 52.84 -1.82 8.89
CA THR A 747 53.22 -2.77 7.84
C THR A 747 53.40 -2.10 6.51
N TYR A 748 54.48 -2.35 5.81
CA TYR A 748 54.81 -1.76 4.51
C TYR A 748 55.01 -2.84 3.45
N ILE A 749 54.27 -2.74 2.34
CA ILE A 749 54.30 -3.68 1.21
C ILE A 749 54.60 -2.89 -0.09
N GLY A 750 55.64 -3.29 -0.82
CA GLY A 750 56.07 -2.62 -2.05
C GLY A 750 57.22 -1.64 -1.85
N THR A 751 57.50 -0.83 -2.86
CA THR A 751 58.62 0.09 -2.88
C THR A 751 58.20 1.50 -2.54
N PHE A 752 58.83 2.11 -1.57
CA PHE A 752 58.64 3.51 -1.18
C PHE A 752 59.95 4.30 -1.38
N THR A 753 59.89 5.54 -1.82
CA THR A 753 61.04 6.45 -1.93
C THR A 753 61.59 6.78 -0.52
N GLY A 754 60.69 6.87 0.46
CA GLY A 754 60.99 6.95 1.89
C GLY A 754 59.89 6.33 2.67
N ARG A 755 60.22 5.47 3.68
CA ARG A 755 59.19 4.77 4.44
C ARG A 755 58.57 5.60 5.56
N ILE A 756 59.37 6.48 6.18
CA ILE A 756 58.89 7.35 7.24
C ILE A 756 59.63 8.66 7.26
N ILE A 757 58.96 9.72 7.20
CA ILE A 757 58.93 10.98 7.91
C ILE A 757 60.06 11.95 7.65
N LYS A 758 59.73 13.02 7.02
CA LYS A 758 60.39 14.32 7.23
C LYS A 758 59.85 14.87 8.57
N HIS A 759 60.69 14.89 9.59
CA HIS A 759 60.29 15.22 10.96
C HIS A 759 60.95 16.52 11.38
N SER A 760 60.21 17.46 11.97
CA SER A 760 60.73 18.72 12.50
C SER A 760 60.44 18.98 14.00
N ALA A 761 59.79 18.05 14.70
CA ALA A 761 59.38 18.27 16.14
C ALA A 761 60.17 17.37 17.10
N THR A 762 60.41 17.91 18.26
CA THR A 762 61.23 17.31 19.34
C THR A 762 60.50 16.28 20.24
N ASP A 763 59.19 16.11 20.08
CA ASP A 763 58.34 15.42 21.06
C ASP A 763 57.52 14.21 20.51
N THR A 764 57.99 13.63 19.41
CA THR A 764 57.34 12.47 18.85
C THR A 764 58.05 11.19 19.25
N VAL A 765 57.37 10.28 19.95
CA VAL A 765 57.90 8.94 20.30
C VAL A 765 57.53 8.00 19.13
N ILE A 766 58.55 7.34 18.56
CA ILE A 766 58.39 6.38 17.48
C ILE A 766 58.65 4.98 18.05
N ASP A 767 57.65 4.13 18.09
CA ASP A 767 57.76 2.72 18.42
C ASP A 767 57.31 1.88 17.22
N ASN A 768 58.30 1.39 16.44
CA ASN A 768 57.98 0.61 15.23
C ASN A 768 58.84 -0.68 15.15
N PRO A 769 58.33 -1.80 15.68
CA PRO A 769 59.03 -3.07 15.67
C PRO A 769 58.96 -3.80 14.31
N THR A 770 58.89 -3.11 13.17
CA THR A 770 58.82 -3.73 11.86
C THR A 770 60.18 -4.35 11.47
N HIS A 771 60.11 -5.49 10.77
CA HIS A 771 61.28 -6.15 10.20
C HIS A 771 61.46 -5.68 8.75
N LEU A 772 62.66 -5.15 8.46
CA LEU A 772 63.00 -4.58 7.17
C LEU A 772 64.26 -5.25 6.59
N SER A 773 64.25 -5.56 5.32
CA SER A 773 65.43 -6.02 4.60
C SER A 773 65.87 -4.95 3.59
N PHE A 774 67.17 -4.59 3.64
CA PHE A 774 67.79 -3.67 2.74
C PHE A 774 68.72 -4.42 1.78
N THR A 775 68.62 -4.09 0.47
CA THR A 775 69.39 -4.72 -0.57
C THR A 775 70.50 -3.80 -1.12
N SER A 776 70.48 -2.52 -0.75
CA SER A 776 71.45 -1.49 -1.15
C SER A 776 71.59 -0.44 -0.02
N ASP A 777 72.57 0.46 -0.17
CA ASP A 777 72.77 1.57 0.74
C ASP A 777 71.50 2.38 0.93
N SER A 778 71.20 2.71 2.16
CA SER A 778 69.91 3.34 2.54
C SER A 778 70.08 4.23 3.77
N SER A 779 69.26 5.29 3.83
CA SER A 779 69.19 6.13 5.02
C SER A 779 68.11 5.61 5.97
N ILE A 780 68.48 5.51 7.22
CA ILE A 780 67.54 5.23 8.32
C ILE A 780 67.03 6.55 8.84
N ASP A 781 65.73 6.75 8.89
CA ASP A 781 65.13 7.94 9.52
C ASP A 781 64.55 7.65 10.90
N ALA A 782 64.01 8.66 11.57
CA ALA A 782 63.53 8.54 12.92
C ALA A 782 62.32 7.60 13.02
N GLY A 783 61.61 7.30 11.94
CA GLY A 783 60.50 6.35 11.88
C GLY A 783 60.90 4.89 11.99
N PHE A 784 62.21 4.59 11.93
CA PHE A 784 62.69 3.20 12.12
C PHE A 784 62.95 2.86 13.58
N SER A 785 62.70 3.77 14.51
CA SER A 785 62.85 3.44 15.94
C SER A 785 61.97 2.23 16.36
N GLY A 786 62.52 1.29 17.06
CA GLY A 786 61.84 0.03 17.45
C GLY A 786 61.83 -1.05 16.34
N SER A 787 62.29 -0.74 15.15
CA SER A 787 62.32 -1.70 14.01
C SER A 787 63.51 -2.64 14.09
N SER A 788 63.38 -3.80 13.41
CA SER A 788 64.54 -4.65 13.08
C SER A 788 64.92 -4.48 11.61
N VAL A 789 66.18 -4.35 11.30
CA VAL A 789 66.69 -4.22 9.93
C VAL A 789 67.69 -5.34 9.62
N THR A 790 67.61 -5.88 8.40
CA THR A 790 68.48 -6.93 7.89
C THR A 790 68.99 -6.64 6.48
N ASN A 791 69.88 -7.47 6.01
CA ASN A 791 70.36 -7.44 4.63
C ASN A 791 70.13 -8.79 3.91
N THR A 792 69.00 -9.44 4.16
CA THR A 792 68.71 -10.83 3.73
C THR A 792 68.96 -11.02 2.20
N ASP A 793 68.58 -10.11 1.40
CA ASP A 793 68.67 -10.20 -0.09
C ASP A 793 69.74 -9.30 -0.69
N ALA A 794 70.70 -8.79 0.09
CA ALA A 794 71.74 -7.93 -0.41
C ALA A 794 72.74 -8.71 -1.28
N SER A 795 73.13 -8.13 -2.38
CA SER A 795 74.16 -8.66 -3.30
C SER A 795 75.57 -8.09 -3.06
N GLY A 796 75.73 -7.25 -2.06
CA GLY A 796 76.98 -6.60 -1.64
C GLY A 796 76.88 -6.04 -0.23
N THR A 797 77.95 -5.45 0.25
CA THR A 797 77.98 -4.69 1.52
C THR A 797 77.02 -3.50 1.39
N ILE A 798 76.19 -3.30 2.37
CA ILE A 798 75.23 -2.18 2.44
C ILE A 798 75.65 -1.19 3.54
N THR A 799 75.44 0.10 3.30
CA THR A 799 75.63 1.16 4.29
C THR A 799 74.27 1.70 4.71
N LEU A 800 74.03 1.68 6.03
CA LEU A 800 72.85 2.27 6.65
C LEU A 800 73.25 3.59 7.29
N THR A 801 72.87 4.72 6.65
CA THR A 801 73.09 6.05 7.24
C THR A 801 72.08 6.31 8.31
N LEU A 802 72.54 6.62 9.50
CA LEU A 802 71.73 6.79 10.71
C LEU A 802 71.01 8.17 10.68
N PRO A 803 69.83 8.28 11.31
CA PRO A 803 69.00 9.51 11.26
C PRO A 803 69.69 10.71 11.99
N ARG A 804 69.45 11.91 11.46
CA ARG A 804 69.90 13.16 12.05
C ARG A 804 68.83 14.25 11.99
N PRO A 805 68.49 14.84 13.12
CA PRO A 805 68.87 14.42 14.49
C PRO A 805 68.13 13.17 14.90
N ALA A 806 68.78 12.23 15.60
CA ALA A 806 68.14 11.13 16.22
C ALA A 806 67.37 11.55 17.45
N LEU A 807 66.25 10.92 17.70
CA LEU A 807 65.46 11.14 18.92
C LEU A 807 66.04 10.43 20.11
N TYR A 808 66.02 11.05 21.28
CA TYR A 808 66.39 10.40 22.53
C TYR A 808 65.50 9.17 22.76
N GLY A 809 66.07 8.02 22.98
CA GLY A 809 65.34 6.76 23.05
C GLY A 809 65.15 5.99 21.74
N PHE A 810 65.59 6.54 20.60
CA PHE A 810 65.63 5.79 19.33
C PHE A 810 66.42 4.51 19.53
N ASN A 811 65.84 3.39 19.05
CA ASN A 811 66.51 2.09 19.05
C ASN A 811 66.25 1.35 17.75
N LEU A 812 67.19 0.53 17.34
CA LEU A 812 67.15 -0.26 16.12
C LEU A 812 67.80 -1.63 16.37
N LEU A 813 67.04 -2.69 16.04
CA LEU A 813 67.60 -4.02 16.03
C LEU A 813 68.22 -4.29 14.66
N VAL A 814 69.54 -4.49 14.59
CA VAL A 814 70.24 -4.70 13.31
C VAL A 814 70.70 -6.14 13.26
N GLY A 815 70.27 -6.86 12.21
CA GLY A 815 70.60 -8.26 12.00
C GLY A 815 71.28 -8.47 10.62
N GLN A 816 72.49 -8.98 10.58
CA GLN A 816 73.13 -9.39 9.34
C GLN A 816 72.67 -10.80 8.98
N GLN A 817 72.04 -10.99 7.84
CA GLN A 817 71.50 -12.29 7.37
C GLN A 817 72.09 -12.75 6.05
N ALA A 818 72.62 -11.86 5.23
CA ALA A 818 73.34 -12.18 4.01
C ALA A 818 74.84 -12.30 4.29
N ASN A 819 75.61 -12.94 3.36
CA ASN A 819 77.06 -13.06 3.43
C ASN A 819 77.82 -11.75 3.25
N TYR A 820 77.15 -10.62 3.26
CA TYR A 820 77.73 -9.30 3.08
C TYR A 820 77.64 -8.49 4.36
N ASP A 821 78.58 -7.54 4.51
CA ASP A 821 78.64 -6.69 5.68
C ASP A 821 77.49 -5.67 5.73
N ILE A 822 77.04 -5.30 6.94
CA ILE A 822 76.26 -4.07 7.15
C ILE A 822 77.15 -3.03 7.79
N ARG A 823 77.19 -1.86 7.18
CA ARG A 823 77.85 -0.68 7.74
C ARG A 823 76.81 0.24 8.35
N LEU A 824 77.03 0.65 9.60
CA LEU A 824 76.24 1.68 10.29
C LEU A 824 77.02 2.96 10.24
N ASP A 825 76.52 3.97 9.53
CA ASP A 825 77.13 5.26 9.27
C ASP A 825 76.45 6.36 10.07
N PRO A 826 76.97 6.76 11.25
CA PRO A 826 76.48 7.91 11.97
C PRO A 826 76.79 9.21 11.22
N ALA A 827 76.15 10.32 11.62
CA ALA A 827 76.52 11.62 11.07
C ALA A 827 77.95 11.94 11.42
N ASP A 828 78.56 12.81 10.59
CA ASP A 828 80.04 13.11 10.65
C ASP A 828 80.51 13.58 11.99
N ASP A 829 79.69 14.14 12.83
CA ASP A 829 79.98 14.61 14.20
C ASP A 829 79.57 13.69 15.30
N GLU A 830 78.93 12.50 14.99
CA GLU A 830 78.39 11.52 15.95
C GLU A 830 79.33 10.30 16.09
N GLN A 831 79.26 9.61 17.21
CA GLN A 831 80.03 8.47 17.56
C GLN A 831 79.24 7.23 17.82
N ILE A 832 79.68 6.03 17.48
CA ILE A 832 79.09 4.74 17.88
C ILE A 832 79.98 4.09 18.93
N TYR A 833 79.45 3.87 20.10
CA TYR A 833 80.09 3.12 21.21
C TYR A 833 79.62 1.67 21.21
N PHE A 834 80.57 0.76 21.14
CA PHE A 834 80.27 -0.68 21.15
C PHE A 834 81.23 -1.47 22.04
N ALA A 835 80.75 -2.65 22.55
CA ALA A 835 81.58 -3.60 23.24
C ALA A 835 81.98 -4.75 22.31
N ALA A 836 83.25 -5.02 22.11
CA ALA A 836 83.73 -6.14 21.34
C ALA A 836 83.50 -7.47 22.09
N ALA A 837 83.53 -8.60 21.41
CA ALA A 837 83.32 -9.95 22.01
C ALA A 837 84.31 -10.35 23.11
N ASP A 838 85.46 -9.69 23.16
CA ASP A 838 86.45 -9.88 24.24
C ASP A 838 86.22 -8.98 25.48
N GLY A 839 85.13 -8.24 25.46
CA GLY A 839 84.74 -7.31 26.56
C GLY A 839 85.44 -5.94 26.46
N THR A 840 86.25 -5.69 25.46
CA THR A 840 86.85 -4.38 25.20
C THR A 840 85.74 -3.41 24.68
N ARG A 841 85.76 -2.18 25.23
CA ARG A 841 84.85 -1.14 24.81
C ARG A 841 85.53 -0.24 23.83
N THR A 842 84.95 -0.06 22.64
CA THR A 842 85.51 0.73 21.55
C THR A 842 84.53 1.79 21.11
N VAL A 843 85.04 2.97 20.69
CA VAL A 843 84.30 4.07 20.15
C VAL A 843 84.71 4.24 18.67
N CYS A 844 83.72 4.12 17.76
CA CYS A 844 83.91 4.62 16.39
C CYS A 844 83.82 6.15 16.42
N GLY A 845 84.88 6.84 16.10
CA GLY A 845 84.93 8.31 16.11
C GLY A 845 84.11 8.90 14.98
N ALA A 846 83.97 10.23 15.04
CA ALA A 846 83.25 11.01 13.99
C ALA A 846 83.82 10.72 12.59
N GLY A 847 83.01 10.59 11.59
CA GLY A 847 83.33 10.24 10.22
C GLY A 847 83.74 8.79 9.99
N LYS A 848 83.49 7.87 10.96
CA LYS A 848 83.76 6.40 10.85
C LYS A 848 82.53 5.61 11.07
N TYR A 849 82.32 4.52 10.32
CA TYR A 849 81.18 3.64 10.42
C TYR A 849 81.52 2.34 11.23
N LEU A 850 80.53 1.77 11.91
CA LEU A 850 80.61 0.45 12.53
C LEU A 850 80.31 -0.59 11.47
N THR A 851 81.22 -1.53 11.19
CA THR A 851 80.98 -2.63 10.29
C THR A 851 80.58 -3.87 11.07
N ILE A 852 79.46 -4.46 10.74
CA ILE A 852 78.91 -5.73 11.28
C ILE A 852 79.23 -6.79 10.23
N ARG A 853 80.15 -7.73 10.53
CA ARG A 853 80.56 -8.80 9.65
C ARG A 853 80.08 -10.14 10.22
N GLY A 854 79.55 -10.96 9.32
CA GLY A 854 79.18 -12.35 9.67
C GLY A 854 79.64 -13.30 8.55
N THR A 855 80.27 -14.43 8.90
CA THR A 855 80.71 -15.47 7.96
C THR A 855 79.66 -16.57 7.76
N ALA A 856 78.56 -16.57 8.47
CA ALA A 856 77.35 -17.38 8.29
C ALA A 856 76.26 -16.86 9.20
N ALA A 857 75.18 -16.42 8.61
CA ALA A 857 73.87 -16.04 9.22
C ALA A 857 73.83 -15.77 10.71
N SER A 858 73.57 -14.56 11.11
CA SER A 858 72.95 -14.07 12.36
C SER A 858 73.88 -13.32 13.32
N ALA A 859 74.56 -12.32 12.92
CA ALA A 859 74.99 -11.25 13.83
C ALA A 859 73.79 -10.33 14.11
N ILE A 860 73.26 -10.28 15.34
CA ILE A 860 72.13 -9.43 15.73
C ILE A 860 72.58 -8.54 16.87
N GLY A 861 72.32 -7.25 16.79
CA GLY A 861 72.56 -6.32 17.86
C GLY A 861 71.54 -5.18 17.90
N GLU A 862 71.50 -4.51 18.99
CA GLU A 862 70.61 -3.34 19.20
C GLU A 862 71.43 -2.07 19.21
N LEU A 863 71.08 -1.11 18.35
CA LEU A 863 71.65 0.22 18.30
C LEU A 863 70.70 1.21 18.99
N ARG A 864 71.21 1.93 20.00
CA ARG A 864 70.41 2.95 20.73
C ARG A 864 71.08 4.31 20.66
N TYR A 865 70.27 5.37 20.47
CA TYR A 865 70.72 6.73 20.66
C TYR A 865 70.59 7.15 22.12
N SER A 866 71.72 7.31 22.78
CA SER A 866 71.86 7.47 24.22
C SER A 866 71.84 8.92 24.69
N ARG A 867 72.41 9.80 23.91
CA ARG A 867 72.51 11.26 24.13
C ARG A 867 72.97 11.94 22.83
N PRO A 868 72.81 13.26 22.69
CA PRO A 868 73.27 13.95 21.51
C PRO A 868 74.70 13.61 21.09
N GLY A 869 74.83 13.16 19.85
CA GLY A 869 76.16 12.77 19.28
C GLY A 869 76.67 11.41 19.67
N LEU A 870 75.89 10.56 20.43
CA LEU A 870 76.35 9.25 20.88
C LEU A 870 75.36 8.13 20.65
N TRP A 871 75.70 7.14 19.81
CA TRP A 871 75.04 5.86 19.59
C TRP A 871 75.69 4.77 20.44
N ILE A 872 74.91 3.83 20.93
CA ILE A 872 75.39 2.67 21.69
C ILE A 872 74.94 1.43 20.96
N TRP A 873 75.88 0.57 20.57
CA TRP A 873 75.64 -0.76 20.03
C TRP A 873 75.76 -1.84 21.11
N HIS A 874 74.75 -2.66 21.25
CA HIS A 874 74.75 -3.85 22.11
C HIS A 874 74.62 -5.09 21.19
N SER A 875 75.63 -5.92 21.13
CA SER A 875 75.59 -7.19 20.44
C SER A 875 74.69 -8.19 21.22
N ILE A 876 73.67 -8.77 20.59
CA ILE A 876 72.76 -9.75 21.17
C ILE A 876 73.21 -11.19 20.85
N SER A 877 73.85 -11.37 19.66
CA SER A 877 74.47 -12.63 19.29
C SER A 877 75.98 -12.42 19.02
N THR A 878 76.72 -13.48 18.96
CA THR A 878 78.17 -13.40 18.71
C THR A 878 78.47 -12.68 17.40
N CYS A 879 78.91 -11.41 17.47
CA CYS A 879 79.45 -10.68 16.36
C CYS A 879 80.83 -11.28 16.11
N VAL A 880 80.99 -11.93 14.97
CA VAL A 880 82.27 -12.54 14.60
C VAL A 880 83.35 -11.49 14.29
N TYR A 881 82.92 -10.31 13.90
CA TYR A 881 83.81 -9.17 13.70
C TYR A 881 83.04 -7.82 13.65
N CYS A 882 83.13 -7.00 14.71
CA CYS A 882 82.67 -5.63 14.74
C CYS A 882 83.88 -4.72 14.82
N ALA A 883 84.16 -3.86 13.82
CA ALA A 883 85.28 -2.95 13.81
C ALA A 883 84.90 -1.60 13.27
N CYS A 884 85.59 -0.53 13.76
CA CYS A 884 85.53 0.78 13.17
C CYS A 884 86.32 0.78 11.88
N GLN A 885 85.70 1.25 10.81
CA GLN A 885 86.37 1.43 9.51
C GLN A 885 86.38 2.90 9.14
N PRO A 886 87.44 3.45 8.39
CA PRO A 886 87.43 4.82 7.92
C PRO A 886 86.36 5.09 6.84
#